data_20d5a451f8d14d4e97020a54d8544ab6
#
_entry.id   20d5a451f8d14d4e97020a54d8544ab6
#
_cell.length_a   1.000
_cell.length_b   1.000
_cell.length_c   1.000
_cell.angle_alpha   90.00
_cell.angle_beta   90.00
_cell.angle_gamma   90.00
#
_symmetry.space_group_name_H-M   'P 1'
#
loop_
_entity.id
_entity.type
_entity.pdbx_description
1 polymer ?
#
loop_
_entity_poly.entity_id
_entity_poly.type
_entity_poly.pdbx_seq_one_letter_code
_entity_poly.pdbx_strand_id
1 'polypeptide(L)'
;AFGRDIPVGQLAVQVPSFNNLYQWQANVDYNLSDNDRMYGRVLWDRLRSPLTGSPGSEFTGDIAVDNRLVAFTENHNFSSTLVNELRLGYRRQVAAFNVPLQFATFPKGEFPNIIINDLGLQIGPDGNSPQSGIANVYQGYDALSWTKDKHQFKFGFTYYNAIAPTIFLPRQRGEYQFENLENFLSDLKPEFALKGVGSGSFAGNQQAYYFFAQDDYKWKPNFTLNLGVRYEYTTNARDAALQEFNKISDVDANDPILAQIHKELPGFFPNGIQFRTPKTDKNNWAPRIGFAWAPEFKSGVMHRIFGDSNQSSIRGGFGLAYDVLFQNLVLLQLPPQFQQEIDATSGNGGPFGTDTNFLANGGIPSGGAIPPEFFNDRDLARAFTQGLIFDTQTPYTISWSLAFQRELMKNTSMELRYLGTRGVHLFIQNRLNGGVAPNFNLPVFFSQSEVPGAGTLNGLKTRQDFLDARHTALAPLGFLSGVTGFPAAGNSNYNAVSLNVKRRFSHGFLFDASYTFSKTIDDSTNELFSSLVNPRRPEDFFNISHDRGISVLDRPHRFVASWIWELPFYRGERGLLGQTLGNWQISGVYQTESGQPFSPLAQRDLNGNGDTAGDRTIFNPGGDRKLGSDVLWVTKSRTFVPIGSVPSSQVVGYVASNPNAAWIRGDVGALATVGRNVLRAAAINNFDITIAKKFPLTERQTLAFRAEMFNAFNHPQYILSGAGNDPTFGALPYIIPSDAPGNQFLDGRLFSGQPRVIQLVLRYSF
;
A
#
# COMPACT_ATOMS: atom_id res chain seq x y z
N ALA A 1 7.21 40.64 4.55
CA ALA A 1 8.66 40.61 4.68
C ALA A 1 9.24 42.04 4.51
N PHE A 2 10.25 42.42 5.26
CA PHE A 2 10.92 43.72 5.18
C PHE A 2 10.01 44.94 5.36
N GLY A 3 8.90 44.80 6.08
CA GLY A 3 7.92 45.86 6.30
C GLY A 3 7.18 46.34 5.05
N ARG A 4 7.12 45.50 4.00
CA ARG A 4 6.40 45.77 2.76
C ARG A 4 5.41 44.66 2.49
N ASP A 5 4.21 45.01 2.02
CA ASP A 5 3.26 44.05 1.50
C ASP A 5 3.80 43.48 0.17
N ILE A 6 3.85 42.18 0.06
CA ILE A 6 4.26 41.50 -1.16
C ILE A 6 2.98 41.03 -1.86
N PRO A 7 2.67 41.60 -3.05
CA PRO A 7 1.48 41.15 -3.79
C PRO A 7 1.68 39.70 -4.26
N VAL A 8 0.75 38.84 -3.89
CA VAL A 8 0.69 37.46 -4.36
C VAL A 8 -0.52 37.27 -5.27
N GLY A 9 -0.43 36.34 -6.22
CA GLY A 9 -1.50 36.08 -7.14
C GLY A 9 -1.42 34.65 -7.68
N GLN A 10 -2.46 34.23 -8.37
CA GLN A 10 -2.47 32.93 -9.04
C GLN A 10 -1.75 33.04 -10.38
N LEU A 11 -0.79 32.15 -10.59
CA LEU A 11 -0.10 31.97 -11.86
C LEU A 11 -0.54 30.67 -12.51
N ALA A 12 -1.11 30.75 -13.71
CA ALA A 12 -1.37 29.57 -14.53
C ALA A 12 -0.06 29.07 -15.13
N VAL A 13 0.39 27.91 -14.68
CA VAL A 13 1.63 27.29 -15.16
C VAL A 13 1.26 26.07 -16.02
N GLN A 14 1.88 25.95 -17.19
CA GLN A 14 1.77 24.78 -18.04
C GLN A 14 3.00 23.90 -17.83
N VAL A 15 2.74 22.62 -17.55
CA VAL A 15 3.79 21.58 -17.49
C VAL A 15 3.64 20.63 -18.68
N PRO A 16 4.74 20.09 -19.20
CA PRO A 16 4.67 19.08 -20.25
C PRO A 16 3.82 17.89 -19.82
N SER A 17 2.92 17.44 -20.67
CA SER A 17 2.14 16.23 -20.47
C SER A 17 2.25 15.36 -21.73
N PHE A 18 2.96 14.26 -21.61
CA PHE A 18 3.10 13.29 -22.68
C PHE A 18 3.31 11.89 -22.11
N ASN A 19 2.89 10.89 -22.87
CA ASN A 19 3.11 9.48 -22.52
C ASN A 19 3.47 8.72 -23.78
N ASN A 20 4.76 8.64 -24.07
CA ASN A 20 5.27 7.99 -25.28
C ASN A 20 5.59 6.54 -24.95
N LEU A 21 4.69 5.63 -25.32
CA LEU A 21 4.86 4.20 -25.19
C LEU A 21 5.11 3.57 -26.54
N TYR A 22 6.26 2.91 -26.68
CA TYR A 22 6.58 2.06 -27.81
C TYR A 22 6.63 0.62 -27.35
N GLN A 23 5.82 -0.23 -27.98
CA GLN A 23 5.76 -1.65 -27.63
C GLN A 23 5.92 -2.50 -28.86
N TRP A 24 6.77 -3.50 -28.76
CA TRP A 24 6.97 -4.51 -29.77
C TRP A 24 6.91 -5.90 -29.15
N GLN A 25 6.19 -6.81 -29.82
CA GLN A 25 6.04 -8.20 -29.38
C GLN A 25 6.12 -9.12 -30.59
N ALA A 26 6.86 -10.22 -30.44
CA ALA A 26 6.84 -11.34 -31.36
C ALA A 26 6.61 -12.64 -30.59
N ASN A 27 5.81 -13.52 -31.20
CA ASN A 27 5.58 -14.86 -30.73
C ASN A 27 5.88 -15.84 -31.86
N VAL A 28 6.51 -16.95 -31.53
CA VAL A 28 6.83 -18.02 -32.47
C VAL A 28 6.37 -19.33 -31.84
N ASP A 29 5.49 -20.03 -32.54
CA ASP A 29 5.06 -21.39 -32.22
C ASP A 29 5.70 -22.33 -33.22
N TYR A 30 6.38 -23.36 -32.75
CA TYR A 30 7.06 -24.33 -33.58
C TYR A 30 6.84 -25.75 -33.08
N ASN A 31 6.31 -26.60 -33.94
CA ASN A 31 6.21 -28.03 -33.70
C ASN A 31 7.48 -28.70 -34.27
N LEU A 32 8.42 -29.03 -33.36
CA LEU A 32 9.68 -29.69 -33.75
C LEU A 32 9.44 -31.14 -34.21
N SER A 33 8.50 -31.79 -33.51
CA SER A 33 8.03 -33.16 -33.80
C SER A 33 6.57 -33.31 -33.33
N ASP A 34 5.97 -34.50 -33.55
CA ASP A 34 4.67 -34.82 -33.01
C ASP A 34 4.63 -34.80 -31.47
N ASN A 35 5.78 -34.99 -30.84
CA ASN A 35 5.96 -35.02 -29.39
C ASN A 35 6.47 -33.72 -28.80
N ASP A 36 7.06 -32.83 -29.61
CA ASP A 36 7.75 -31.62 -29.14
C ASP A 36 7.10 -30.36 -29.69
N ARG A 37 6.60 -29.53 -28.80
CA ARG A 37 6.06 -28.21 -29.15
C ARG A 37 6.83 -27.13 -28.42
N MET A 38 7.31 -26.17 -29.17
CA MET A 38 8.08 -25.03 -28.68
C MET A 38 7.29 -23.76 -28.87
N TYR A 39 7.38 -22.86 -27.87
CA TYR A 39 6.81 -21.54 -27.92
C TYR A 39 7.84 -20.52 -27.46
N GLY A 40 8.12 -19.54 -28.32
CA GLY A 40 9.02 -18.42 -28.02
C GLY A 40 8.26 -17.10 -28.00
N ARG A 41 8.57 -16.24 -27.04
CA ARG A 41 8.04 -14.88 -26.96
C ARG A 41 9.16 -13.90 -26.67
N VAL A 42 9.16 -12.80 -27.40
CA VAL A 42 9.97 -11.62 -27.10
C VAL A 42 9.04 -10.42 -26.98
N LEU A 43 9.19 -9.65 -25.92
CA LEU A 43 8.50 -8.38 -25.72
C LEU A 43 9.53 -7.32 -25.36
N TRP A 44 9.39 -6.17 -25.95
CA TRP A 44 10.11 -4.97 -25.58
C TRP A 44 9.14 -3.81 -25.51
N ASP A 45 9.16 -3.08 -24.39
CA ASP A 45 8.46 -1.82 -24.26
C ASP A 45 9.38 -0.72 -23.76
N ARG A 46 9.11 0.47 -24.21
CA ARG A 46 9.82 1.67 -23.79
C ARG A 46 8.81 2.78 -23.53
N LEU A 47 8.83 3.29 -22.30
CA LEU A 47 7.99 4.39 -21.88
C LEU A 47 8.86 5.62 -21.62
N ARG A 48 8.37 6.78 -22.06
CA ARG A 48 8.82 8.09 -21.63
C ARG A 48 7.62 8.91 -21.21
N SER A 49 7.69 9.48 -20.02
CA SER A 49 6.68 10.40 -19.50
C SER A 49 7.34 11.50 -18.66
N PRO A 50 6.68 12.65 -18.45
CA PRO A 50 7.25 13.68 -17.60
C PRO A 50 7.23 13.25 -16.13
N LEU A 51 8.25 13.66 -15.39
CA LEU A 51 8.31 13.62 -13.94
C LEU A 51 8.01 15.02 -13.43
N THR A 52 6.77 15.25 -13.04
CA THR A 52 6.29 16.54 -12.55
C THR A 52 6.39 16.60 -11.03
N GLY A 53 7.44 17.23 -10.49
CA GLY A 53 7.59 17.48 -9.05
C GLY A 53 7.07 18.86 -8.65
N SER A 54 7.42 19.86 -9.43
CA SER A 54 7.05 21.26 -9.16
C SER A 54 6.33 21.89 -10.34
N PRO A 55 5.48 22.91 -10.12
CA PRO A 55 4.93 23.70 -11.22
C PRO A 55 6.07 24.43 -11.96
N GLY A 56 6.03 24.33 -13.28
CA GLY A 56 7.03 24.92 -14.19
C GLY A 56 7.72 23.87 -15.05
N SER A 57 7.78 24.14 -16.35
CA SER A 57 8.37 23.23 -17.32
C SER A 57 9.88 23.02 -17.09
N GLU A 58 10.55 24.03 -16.52
CA GLU A 58 11.97 24.02 -16.18
C GLU A 58 12.33 23.01 -15.10
N PHE A 59 11.39 22.66 -14.22
CA PHE A 59 11.58 21.69 -13.13
C PHE A 59 11.11 20.28 -13.48
N THR A 60 10.50 20.11 -14.66
CA THR A 60 9.99 18.82 -15.09
C THR A 60 11.13 17.91 -15.57
N GLY A 61 11.36 16.84 -14.85
CA GLY A 61 12.23 15.75 -15.26
C GLY A 61 11.57 14.77 -16.21
N ASP A 62 12.20 13.62 -16.44
CA ASP A 62 11.60 12.54 -17.21
C ASP A 62 11.66 11.20 -16.46
N ILE A 63 10.60 10.42 -16.64
CA ILE A 63 10.55 9.01 -16.28
C ILE A 63 10.89 8.20 -17.53
N ALA A 64 11.93 7.41 -17.43
CA ALA A 64 12.37 6.51 -18.49
C ALA A 64 12.25 5.06 -18.05
N VAL A 65 11.45 4.27 -18.76
CA VAL A 65 11.32 2.83 -18.53
C VAL A 65 11.69 2.07 -19.79
N ASP A 66 12.50 1.01 -19.65
CA ASP A 66 12.83 0.06 -20.73
C ASP A 66 12.65 -1.36 -20.17
N ASN A 67 11.64 -2.08 -20.67
CA ASN A 67 11.36 -3.44 -20.26
C ASN A 67 11.62 -4.40 -21.42
N ARG A 68 12.26 -5.50 -21.11
CA ARG A 68 12.53 -6.58 -22.07
C ARG A 68 12.19 -7.91 -21.44
N LEU A 69 11.49 -8.74 -22.18
CA LEU A 69 11.15 -10.10 -21.79
C LEU A 69 11.46 -11.05 -22.93
N VAL A 70 12.14 -12.12 -22.58
CA VAL A 70 12.31 -13.29 -23.45
C VAL A 70 11.80 -14.49 -22.70
N ALA A 71 10.89 -15.24 -23.29
CA ALA A 71 10.36 -16.46 -22.71
C ALA A 71 10.41 -17.58 -23.77
N PHE A 72 10.79 -18.75 -23.32
CA PHE A 72 10.79 -19.98 -24.08
C PHE A 72 10.08 -21.05 -23.29
N THR A 73 9.20 -21.80 -23.96
CA THR A 73 8.51 -22.96 -23.40
C THR A 73 8.66 -24.13 -24.36
N GLU A 74 8.99 -25.26 -23.82
CA GLU A 74 8.98 -26.53 -24.53
C GLU A 74 8.06 -27.50 -23.78
N ASN A 75 7.20 -28.18 -24.53
CA ASN A 75 6.35 -29.27 -24.05
C ASN A 75 6.75 -30.54 -24.79
N HIS A 76 7.22 -31.53 -24.03
CA HIS A 76 7.58 -32.85 -24.55
C HIS A 76 6.61 -33.93 -24.06
N ASN A 77 6.05 -34.66 -24.98
CA ASN A 77 5.19 -35.81 -24.70
C ASN A 77 6.00 -37.12 -24.75
N PHE A 78 6.48 -37.60 -23.60
CA PHE A 78 7.12 -38.93 -23.52
C PHE A 78 6.18 -40.05 -23.88
N SER A 79 4.90 -39.90 -23.51
CA SER A 79 3.82 -40.79 -23.83
C SER A 79 2.45 -40.10 -23.71
N SER A 80 1.36 -40.78 -24.02
CA SER A 80 0.00 -40.26 -23.80
C SER A 80 -0.32 -39.94 -22.33
N THR A 81 0.49 -40.44 -21.39
CA THR A 81 0.29 -40.28 -19.93
C THR A 81 1.41 -39.57 -19.24
N LEU A 82 2.50 -39.24 -19.90
CA LEU A 82 3.68 -38.61 -19.32
C LEU A 82 4.12 -37.41 -20.18
N VAL A 83 4.01 -36.22 -19.62
CA VAL A 83 4.32 -34.94 -20.29
C VAL A 83 5.26 -34.12 -19.44
N ASN A 84 6.27 -33.55 -20.05
CA ASN A 84 7.15 -32.56 -19.44
C ASN A 84 6.87 -31.17 -19.99
N GLU A 85 7.06 -30.16 -19.15
CA GLU A 85 6.98 -28.75 -19.51
C GLU A 85 8.21 -28.02 -18.97
N LEU A 86 9.10 -27.57 -19.86
CA LEU A 86 10.25 -26.72 -19.56
C LEU A 86 9.92 -25.27 -19.92
N ARG A 87 10.18 -24.34 -19.01
CA ARG A 87 10.09 -22.88 -19.29
C ARG A 87 11.38 -22.19 -18.88
N LEU A 88 11.91 -21.39 -19.78
CA LEU A 88 13.04 -20.51 -19.52
C LEU A 88 12.59 -19.06 -19.72
N GLY A 89 12.95 -18.18 -18.81
CA GLY A 89 12.57 -16.78 -18.86
C GLY A 89 13.73 -15.87 -18.52
N TYR A 90 13.82 -14.77 -19.26
CA TYR A 90 14.65 -13.63 -18.93
C TYR A 90 13.81 -12.37 -18.97
N ARG A 91 13.88 -11.59 -17.91
CA ARG A 91 13.27 -10.26 -17.85
C ARG A 91 14.32 -9.25 -17.44
N ARG A 92 14.40 -8.16 -18.17
CA ARG A 92 15.14 -6.96 -17.79
C ARG A 92 14.15 -5.82 -17.65
N GLN A 93 14.20 -5.13 -16.52
CA GLN A 93 13.49 -3.90 -16.28
C GLN A 93 14.50 -2.83 -15.92
N VAL A 94 14.41 -1.69 -16.57
CA VAL A 94 15.16 -0.49 -16.24
C VAL A 94 14.13 0.60 -15.96
N ALA A 95 14.25 1.28 -14.84
CA ALA A 95 13.48 2.47 -14.52
C ALA A 95 14.41 3.56 -14.04
N ALA A 96 14.27 4.77 -14.61
CA ALA A 96 15.03 5.94 -14.21
C ALA A 96 14.10 7.14 -14.06
N PHE A 97 14.33 7.91 -13.02
CA PHE A 97 13.64 9.17 -12.72
C PHE A 97 14.70 10.25 -12.77
N ASN A 98 14.72 10.99 -13.84
CA ASN A 98 15.80 11.91 -14.15
C ASN A 98 15.41 13.33 -13.77
N VAL A 99 16.38 14.09 -13.31
CA VAL A 99 16.22 15.55 -13.18
C VAL A 99 16.37 16.21 -14.56
N PRO A 100 15.78 17.42 -14.78
CA PRO A 100 16.03 18.18 -16.00
C PRO A 100 17.52 18.43 -16.24
N LEU A 101 17.95 18.41 -17.49
CA LEU A 101 19.36 18.48 -17.86
C LEU A 101 20.06 19.72 -17.31
N GLN A 102 19.37 20.87 -17.30
CA GLN A 102 19.90 22.13 -16.75
C GLN A 102 20.25 22.02 -15.25
N PHE A 103 19.53 21.20 -14.49
CA PHE A 103 19.82 20.98 -13.08
C PHE A 103 20.79 19.84 -12.80
N ALA A 104 20.94 18.92 -13.75
CA ALA A 104 22.00 17.91 -13.69
C ALA A 104 23.40 18.53 -13.85
N THR A 105 23.49 19.67 -14.56
CA THR A 105 24.73 20.43 -14.80
C THR A 105 24.88 21.67 -13.94
N PHE A 106 23.88 22.03 -13.15
CA PHE A 106 23.96 23.09 -12.15
C PHE A 106 25.15 22.82 -11.21
N PRO A 107 25.86 23.87 -10.69
CA PRO A 107 27.02 23.63 -9.84
C PRO A 107 26.78 22.51 -8.85
N LYS A 108 27.48 21.39 -9.05
CA LYS A 108 27.34 20.09 -8.34
C LYS A 108 25.96 19.41 -8.43
N GLY A 109 25.08 19.78 -9.35
CA GLY A 109 23.74 19.20 -9.48
C GLY A 109 22.81 19.45 -8.26
N GLU A 110 23.04 20.51 -7.51
CA GLU A 110 22.51 20.69 -6.15
C GLU A 110 21.37 21.72 -6.03
N PHE A 111 20.64 22.00 -7.10
CA PHE A 111 19.45 22.85 -6.95
C PHE A 111 18.41 22.11 -6.08
N PRO A 112 18.05 22.68 -4.90
CA PRO A 112 17.20 21.96 -3.93
C PRO A 112 15.74 21.95 -4.36
N ASN A 113 14.94 21.14 -3.65
CA ASN A 113 13.50 21.23 -3.65
C ASN A 113 13.07 22.18 -2.50
N ILE A 114 12.34 23.25 -2.82
CA ILE A 114 11.85 24.25 -1.85
C ILE A 114 10.34 24.23 -1.86
N ILE A 115 9.73 24.08 -0.70
CA ILE A 115 8.27 24.04 -0.50
C ILE A 115 7.87 25.20 0.38
N ILE A 116 6.87 25.97 -0.06
CA ILE A 116 6.27 27.09 0.68
C ILE A 116 4.83 26.68 1.00
N ASN A 117 4.58 26.29 2.25
CA ASN A 117 3.37 25.57 2.66
C ASN A 117 2.09 26.39 2.53
N ASP A 118 2.08 27.65 2.94
CA ASP A 118 0.91 28.54 2.86
C ASP A 118 0.44 28.80 1.42
N LEU A 119 1.35 28.75 0.46
CA LEU A 119 1.03 28.92 -0.96
C LEU A 119 0.81 27.59 -1.69
N GLY A 120 1.14 26.46 -1.08
CA GLY A 120 1.23 25.18 -1.78
C GLY A 120 2.22 25.21 -2.95
N LEU A 121 3.22 26.09 -2.87
CA LEU A 121 4.19 26.31 -3.93
C LEU A 121 5.41 25.43 -3.72
N GLN A 122 5.81 24.74 -4.79
CA GLN A 122 7.04 23.97 -4.83
C GLN A 122 7.94 24.51 -5.93
N ILE A 123 9.22 24.69 -5.63
CA ILE A 123 10.25 25.21 -6.53
C ILE A 123 11.39 24.19 -6.57
N GLY A 124 11.86 23.84 -7.76
CA GLY A 124 12.94 22.88 -7.96
C GLY A 124 12.47 21.52 -8.46
N PRO A 125 13.39 20.68 -8.95
CA PRO A 125 13.09 19.32 -9.38
C PRO A 125 12.61 18.44 -8.22
N ASP A 126 11.92 17.32 -8.55
CA ASP A 126 11.46 16.35 -7.55
C ASP A 126 12.54 15.96 -6.54
N GLY A 127 12.23 15.99 -5.25
CA GLY A 127 13.17 15.78 -4.15
C GLY A 127 13.82 14.39 -4.14
N ASN A 128 13.15 13.37 -4.69
CA ASN A 128 13.62 11.99 -4.77
C ASN A 128 14.42 11.69 -6.05
N SER A 129 14.55 12.64 -6.96
CA SER A 129 15.31 12.45 -8.21
C SER A 129 16.74 13.04 -8.09
N PRO A 130 17.71 12.47 -8.81
CA PRO A 130 17.62 11.30 -9.68
C PRO A 130 17.61 9.98 -8.91
N GLN A 131 16.91 8.99 -9.46
CA GLN A 131 16.98 7.61 -9.00
C GLN A 131 16.88 6.65 -10.17
N SER A 132 17.43 5.46 -10.03
CA SER A 132 17.33 4.42 -11.06
C SER A 132 17.46 3.03 -10.50
N GLY A 133 16.82 2.07 -11.16
CA GLY A 133 16.94 0.66 -10.83
C GLY A 133 16.99 -0.19 -12.09
N ILE A 134 17.78 -1.25 -12.02
CA ILE A 134 17.85 -2.29 -13.05
C ILE A 134 17.51 -3.61 -12.36
N ALA A 135 16.56 -4.36 -12.91
CA ALA A 135 16.27 -5.71 -12.45
C ALA A 135 16.41 -6.68 -13.61
N ASN A 136 17.43 -7.55 -13.55
CA ASN A 136 17.57 -8.68 -14.44
C ASN A 136 17.11 -9.93 -13.70
N VAL A 137 16.06 -10.59 -14.19
CA VAL A 137 15.51 -11.79 -13.56
C VAL A 137 15.63 -12.95 -14.55
N TYR A 138 16.33 -13.96 -14.14
CA TYR A 138 16.46 -15.25 -14.86
C TYR A 138 15.55 -16.25 -14.16
N GLN A 139 14.73 -16.95 -14.93
CA GLN A 139 13.79 -17.95 -14.43
C GLN A 139 13.98 -19.27 -15.17
N GLY A 140 14.02 -20.36 -14.43
CA GLY A 140 13.88 -21.71 -14.92
C GLY A 140 12.71 -22.40 -14.22
N TYR A 141 11.88 -23.06 -14.97
CA TYR A 141 10.79 -23.90 -14.46
C TYR A 141 10.76 -25.22 -15.22
N ASP A 142 10.65 -26.30 -14.51
CA ASP A 142 10.44 -27.64 -15.09
C ASP A 142 9.36 -28.37 -14.34
N ALA A 143 8.45 -29.04 -15.04
CA ALA A 143 7.38 -29.82 -14.45
C ALA A 143 7.04 -31.08 -15.24
N LEU A 144 6.94 -32.17 -14.53
CA LEU A 144 6.53 -33.46 -15.04
C LEU A 144 5.09 -33.77 -14.61
N SER A 145 4.22 -34.01 -15.57
CA SER A 145 2.83 -34.45 -15.36
C SER A 145 2.71 -35.90 -15.73
N TRP A 146 2.23 -36.73 -14.80
CA TRP A 146 2.09 -38.16 -14.98
C TRP A 146 0.68 -38.62 -14.60
N THR A 147 -0.07 -39.17 -15.56
CA THR A 147 -1.38 -39.74 -15.34
C THR A 147 -1.25 -41.27 -15.19
N LYS A 148 -1.72 -41.81 -14.05
CA LYS A 148 -1.72 -43.22 -13.77
C LYS A 148 -3.06 -43.61 -13.11
N ASP A 149 -3.84 -44.40 -13.79
CA ASP A 149 -5.15 -44.85 -13.34
C ASP A 149 -6.08 -43.69 -12.93
N LYS A 150 -6.33 -43.55 -11.62
CA LYS A 150 -7.17 -42.49 -11.04
C LYS A 150 -6.35 -41.27 -10.54
N HIS A 151 -5.03 -41.30 -10.68
CA HIS A 151 -4.12 -40.29 -10.20
C HIS A 151 -3.56 -39.45 -11.34
N GLN A 152 -3.48 -38.14 -11.11
CA GLN A 152 -2.76 -37.21 -11.98
C GLN A 152 -1.72 -36.50 -11.13
N PHE A 153 -0.51 -37.05 -11.13
CA PHE A 153 0.63 -36.48 -10.43
C PHE A 153 1.23 -35.31 -11.21
N LYS A 154 1.66 -34.27 -10.50
CA LYS A 154 2.48 -33.21 -11.05
C LYS A 154 3.61 -32.88 -10.07
N PHE A 155 4.84 -32.93 -10.55
CA PHE A 155 6.05 -32.59 -9.81
C PHE A 155 6.75 -31.44 -10.53
N GLY A 156 7.35 -30.50 -9.80
CA GLY A 156 8.09 -29.48 -10.48
C GLY A 156 9.02 -28.70 -9.58
N PHE A 157 9.87 -27.95 -10.26
CA PHE A 157 10.88 -27.10 -9.70
C PHE A 157 10.84 -25.73 -10.37
N THR A 158 11.09 -24.67 -9.60
CA THR A 158 11.26 -23.31 -10.12
C THR A 158 12.49 -22.69 -9.51
N TYR A 159 13.31 -22.06 -10.34
CA TYR A 159 14.47 -21.28 -9.95
C TYR A 159 14.32 -19.84 -10.42
N TYR A 160 14.65 -18.90 -9.54
CA TYR A 160 14.77 -17.49 -9.86
C TYR A 160 16.12 -16.96 -9.42
N ASN A 161 16.73 -16.12 -10.25
CA ASN A 161 17.91 -15.34 -9.90
C ASN A 161 17.68 -13.89 -10.32
N ALA A 162 17.53 -13.01 -9.35
CA ALA A 162 17.37 -11.57 -9.57
C ALA A 162 18.69 -10.87 -9.27
N ILE A 163 19.17 -10.09 -10.25
CA ILE A 163 20.31 -9.19 -10.12
C ILE A 163 19.73 -7.79 -10.27
N ALA A 164 19.64 -7.05 -9.17
CA ALA A 164 18.81 -5.86 -9.09
C ALA A 164 19.55 -4.64 -8.49
N PRO A 165 20.63 -4.15 -9.15
CA PRO A 165 21.30 -2.94 -8.69
C PRO A 165 20.38 -1.75 -8.80
N THR A 166 20.36 -0.98 -7.72
CA THR A 166 19.52 0.21 -7.57
C THR A 166 20.40 1.37 -7.12
N ILE A 167 20.09 2.58 -7.60
CA ILE A 167 20.68 3.84 -7.13
C ILE A 167 19.54 4.70 -6.65
N PHE A 168 19.51 4.99 -5.35
CA PHE A 168 18.54 5.86 -4.73
C PHE A 168 19.12 6.54 -3.51
N LEU A 169 19.25 7.86 -3.57
CA LEU A 169 19.58 8.71 -2.44
C LEU A 169 18.49 9.78 -2.31
N PRO A 170 17.53 9.60 -1.41
CA PRO A 170 16.46 10.57 -1.26
C PRO A 170 17.03 11.92 -0.85
N ARG A 171 16.44 12.98 -1.36
CA ARG A 171 16.80 14.37 -1.03
C ARG A 171 18.29 14.72 -1.17
N GLN A 172 18.99 14.06 -2.11
CA GLN A 172 20.44 14.30 -2.28
C GLN A 172 20.79 15.76 -2.61
N ARG A 173 19.84 16.54 -3.14
CA ARG A 173 19.98 17.97 -3.43
C ARG A 173 19.50 18.87 -2.28
N GLY A 174 18.92 18.32 -1.24
CA GLY A 174 18.23 19.01 -0.17
C GLY A 174 16.75 19.27 -0.47
N GLU A 175 15.97 19.25 0.58
CA GLU A 175 14.55 19.62 0.58
C GLU A 175 14.33 20.56 1.78
N TYR A 176 13.77 21.73 1.52
CA TYR A 176 13.51 22.78 2.50
C TYR A 176 12.03 23.14 2.47
N GLN A 177 11.36 23.07 3.62
CA GLN A 177 9.95 23.43 3.75
C GLN A 177 9.81 24.63 4.68
N PHE A 178 9.24 25.69 4.15
CA PHE A 178 8.95 26.93 4.88
C PHE A 178 7.45 26.99 5.18
N GLU A 179 7.10 27.37 6.40
CA GLU A 179 5.71 27.52 6.83
C GLU A 179 4.94 28.48 5.91
N ASN A 180 5.57 29.58 5.55
CA ASN A 180 4.97 30.64 4.77
C ASN A 180 5.99 31.40 3.89
N LEU A 181 5.48 32.19 2.96
CA LEU A 181 6.29 33.01 2.05
C LEU A 181 7.18 34.03 2.78
N GLU A 182 6.73 34.60 3.90
CA GLU A 182 7.49 35.55 4.67
C GLU A 182 8.75 34.92 5.23
N ASN A 183 8.67 33.76 5.82
CA ASN A 183 9.82 33.01 6.35
C ASN A 183 10.85 32.71 5.25
N PHE A 184 10.38 32.28 4.06
CA PHE A 184 11.26 32.05 2.90
C PHE A 184 11.98 33.34 2.43
N LEU A 185 11.24 34.43 2.24
CA LEU A 185 11.81 35.69 1.76
C LEU A 185 12.70 36.37 2.79
N SER A 186 12.46 36.14 4.07
CA SER A 186 13.29 36.63 5.16
C SER A 186 14.49 35.76 5.47
N ASP A 187 14.67 34.68 4.68
CA ASP A 187 15.73 33.68 4.84
C ASP A 187 15.84 33.16 6.28
N LEU A 188 14.69 32.88 6.87
CA LEU A 188 14.63 32.24 8.18
C LEU A 188 14.88 30.72 8.03
N LYS A 189 15.24 30.08 9.14
CA LYS A 189 15.37 28.64 9.19
C LYS A 189 14.02 27.97 8.81
N PRO A 190 14.01 27.05 7.84
CA PRO A 190 12.79 26.33 7.48
C PRO A 190 12.33 25.43 8.64
N GLU A 191 11.05 25.11 8.69
CA GLU A 191 10.51 24.15 9.67
C GLU A 191 10.94 22.71 9.38
N PHE A 192 11.34 22.43 8.13
CA PHE A 192 11.84 21.15 7.69
C PHE A 192 12.99 21.36 6.71
N ALA A 193 14.15 20.79 7.01
CA ALA A 193 15.33 20.88 6.16
C ALA A 193 16.10 19.56 6.20
N LEU A 194 15.98 18.77 5.12
CA LEU A 194 16.64 17.48 4.99
C LEU A 194 17.57 17.43 3.80
N LYS A 195 18.67 16.72 3.94
CA LYS A 195 19.58 16.38 2.83
C LYS A 195 20.08 14.95 2.98
N GLY A 196 19.93 14.17 1.92
CA GLY A 196 20.55 12.86 1.78
C GLY A 196 22.04 13.00 1.47
N VAL A 197 22.88 12.25 2.19
CA VAL A 197 24.34 12.19 1.98
C VAL A 197 24.81 10.75 1.87
N GLY A 198 25.93 10.53 1.15
CA GLY A 198 26.51 9.21 0.97
C GLY A 198 26.20 8.58 -0.38
N SER A 199 26.33 7.26 -0.46
CA SER A 199 26.08 6.48 -1.68
C SER A 199 24.66 5.94 -1.72
N GLY A 200 23.95 6.19 -2.81
CA GLY A 200 22.63 5.58 -3.06
C GLY A 200 22.69 4.17 -3.67
N SER A 201 23.87 3.60 -3.86
CA SER A 201 24.04 2.32 -4.57
C SER A 201 23.74 1.12 -3.68
N PHE A 202 22.90 0.19 -4.18
CA PHE A 202 22.56 -1.06 -3.53
C PHE A 202 22.48 -2.21 -4.53
N ALA A 203 23.15 -3.33 -4.27
CA ALA A 203 23.24 -4.46 -5.20
C ALA A 203 21.93 -5.24 -5.32
N GLY A 204 21.22 -5.48 -4.25
CA GLY A 204 19.86 -6.04 -4.21
C GLY A 204 19.67 -7.43 -4.83
N ASN A 205 20.70 -8.30 -4.79
CA ASN A 205 20.63 -9.63 -5.41
C ASN A 205 19.79 -10.59 -4.57
N GLN A 206 18.94 -11.39 -5.24
CA GLN A 206 18.03 -12.34 -4.59
C GLN A 206 17.90 -13.63 -5.42
N GLN A 207 17.80 -14.77 -4.74
CA GLN A 207 17.56 -16.06 -5.36
C GLN A 207 16.38 -16.77 -4.73
N ALA A 208 15.65 -17.58 -5.51
CA ALA A 208 14.57 -18.40 -5.01
C ALA A 208 14.55 -19.80 -5.67
N TYR A 209 14.18 -20.77 -4.85
CA TYR A 209 14.11 -22.19 -5.20
C TYR A 209 12.80 -22.74 -4.67
N TYR A 210 11.93 -23.20 -5.57
CA TYR A 210 10.64 -23.72 -5.21
C TYR A 210 10.48 -25.14 -5.75
N PHE A 211 10.00 -26.05 -4.90
CA PHE A 211 9.71 -27.43 -5.25
C PHE A 211 8.25 -27.71 -4.96
N PHE A 212 7.58 -28.48 -5.79
CA PHE A 212 6.22 -28.90 -5.51
C PHE A 212 5.93 -30.31 -5.99
N ALA A 213 4.98 -30.95 -5.28
CA ALA A 213 4.37 -32.20 -5.65
C ALA A 213 2.86 -32.10 -5.45
N GLN A 214 2.09 -32.59 -6.41
CA GLN A 214 0.63 -32.55 -6.38
C GLN A 214 0.08 -33.86 -6.92
N ASP A 215 -1.06 -34.31 -6.38
CA ASP A 215 -1.88 -35.42 -6.88
C ASP A 215 -3.34 -34.98 -6.98
N ASP A 216 -3.91 -35.09 -8.16
CA ASP A 216 -5.34 -34.96 -8.41
C ASP A 216 -5.94 -36.37 -8.49
N TYR A 217 -6.47 -36.84 -7.36
CA TYR A 217 -6.98 -38.20 -7.19
C TYR A 217 -8.48 -38.27 -7.44
N LYS A 218 -8.90 -38.95 -8.51
CA LYS A 218 -10.30 -39.27 -8.84
C LYS A 218 -10.78 -40.46 -8.01
N TRP A 219 -11.11 -40.21 -6.74
CA TRP A 219 -11.58 -41.25 -5.83
C TRP A 219 -12.83 -41.94 -6.37
N LYS A 220 -13.82 -41.14 -6.84
CA LYS A 220 -15.04 -41.60 -7.54
C LYS A 220 -15.23 -40.77 -8.81
N PRO A 221 -16.08 -41.24 -9.77
CA PRO A 221 -16.35 -40.46 -10.98
C PRO A 221 -16.85 -39.04 -10.72
N ASN A 222 -17.54 -38.83 -9.60
CA ASN A 222 -18.10 -37.55 -9.18
C ASN A 222 -17.39 -36.92 -7.97
N PHE A 223 -16.21 -37.46 -7.55
CA PHE A 223 -15.46 -36.93 -6.42
C PHE A 223 -13.95 -36.95 -6.67
N THR A 224 -13.34 -35.76 -6.65
CA THR A 224 -11.89 -35.61 -6.82
C THR A 224 -11.30 -34.96 -5.57
N LEU A 225 -10.15 -35.49 -5.13
CA LEU A 225 -9.29 -34.89 -4.11
C LEU A 225 -8.07 -34.27 -4.80
N ASN A 226 -7.70 -33.09 -4.39
CA ASN A 226 -6.49 -32.39 -4.83
C ASN A 226 -5.56 -32.24 -3.61
N LEU A 227 -4.43 -32.90 -3.63
CA LEU A 227 -3.45 -32.92 -2.56
C LEU A 227 -2.13 -32.39 -3.08
N GLY A 228 -1.53 -31.45 -2.40
CA GLY A 228 -0.26 -30.90 -2.83
C GLY A 228 0.57 -30.35 -1.67
N VAL A 229 1.85 -30.27 -1.90
CA VAL A 229 2.80 -29.60 -1.03
C VAL A 229 3.78 -28.81 -1.88
N ARG A 230 4.11 -27.62 -1.42
CA ARG A 230 5.14 -26.78 -2.02
C ARG A 230 6.15 -26.38 -0.93
N TYR A 231 7.41 -26.47 -1.24
CA TYR A 231 8.47 -25.92 -0.43
C TYR A 231 9.04 -24.66 -1.08
N GLU A 232 9.16 -23.58 -0.33
CA GLU A 232 9.59 -22.28 -0.83
C GLU A 232 10.83 -21.80 -0.06
N TYR A 233 11.93 -21.63 -0.77
CA TYR A 233 13.15 -21.03 -0.24
C TYR A 233 13.51 -19.81 -1.06
N THR A 234 13.42 -18.62 -0.46
CA THR A 234 13.77 -17.35 -1.08
C THR A 234 14.79 -16.65 -0.20
N THR A 235 15.96 -16.32 -0.75
CA THR A 235 16.95 -15.51 -0.04
C THR A 235 16.44 -14.07 0.07
N ASN A 236 16.77 -13.39 1.14
CA ASN A 236 16.50 -11.95 1.24
C ASN A 236 17.45 -11.17 0.32
N ALA A 237 16.99 -10.02 -0.18
CA ALA A 237 17.83 -9.11 -0.95
C ALA A 237 19.06 -8.71 -0.14
N ARG A 238 20.24 -8.74 -0.77
CA ARG A 238 21.51 -8.62 -0.04
C ARG A 238 22.51 -7.73 -0.77
N ASP A 239 23.15 -6.87 0.00
CA ASP A 239 24.39 -6.19 -0.35
C ASP A 239 25.47 -6.52 0.70
N ALA A 240 26.52 -7.19 0.28
CA ALA A 240 27.53 -7.68 1.22
C ALA A 240 28.36 -6.55 1.85
N ALA A 241 28.66 -5.50 1.09
CA ALA A 241 29.43 -4.36 1.57
C ALA A 241 28.62 -3.56 2.61
N LEU A 242 27.33 -3.34 2.32
CA LEU A 242 26.41 -2.65 3.23
C LEU A 242 26.24 -3.43 4.55
N GLN A 243 26.17 -4.76 4.49
CA GLN A 243 26.06 -5.58 5.69
C GLN A 243 27.30 -5.52 6.57
N GLU A 244 28.49 -5.52 5.98
CA GLU A 244 29.74 -5.38 6.73
C GLU A 244 29.81 -4.03 7.43
N PHE A 245 29.45 -2.98 6.71
CA PHE A 245 29.41 -1.63 7.24
C PHE A 245 28.43 -1.47 8.41
N ASN A 246 27.24 -2.05 8.31
CA ASN A 246 26.19 -1.92 9.32
C ASN A 246 26.55 -2.54 10.67
N LYS A 247 27.50 -3.47 10.72
CA LYS A 247 27.94 -4.11 11.97
C LYS A 247 28.48 -3.14 13.01
N ILE A 248 28.97 -1.97 12.62
CA ILE A 248 29.45 -0.97 13.56
C ILE A 248 28.36 -0.50 14.54
N SER A 249 27.09 -0.57 14.15
CA SER A 249 25.95 -0.20 14.99
C SER A 249 25.42 -1.35 15.85
N ASP A 250 25.91 -2.58 15.67
CA ASP A 250 25.43 -3.75 16.42
C ASP A 250 25.56 -3.56 17.93
N VAL A 251 24.64 -4.18 18.67
CA VAL A 251 24.64 -4.24 20.13
C VAL A 251 24.70 -5.71 20.55
N ASP A 252 25.70 -6.06 21.34
CA ASP A 252 25.83 -7.43 21.88
C ASP A 252 24.67 -7.74 22.84
N ALA A 253 24.22 -9.01 22.86
CA ALA A 253 23.19 -9.46 23.78
C ALA A 253 23.57 -9.29 25.27
N ASN A 254 24.87 -9.30 25.58
CA ASN A 254 25.41 -9.13 26.93
C ASN A 254 25.78 -7.65 27.22
N ASP A 255 25.44 -6.70 26.38
CA ASP A 255 25.72 -5.29 26.63
C ASP A 255 25.08 -4.85 27.97
N PRO A 256 25.84 -4.25 28.87
CA PRO A 256 25.34 -3.86 30.21
C PRO A 256 24.17 -2.88 30.15
N ILE A 257 24.15 -1.99 29.13
CA ILE A 257 23.07 -1.03 28.94
C ILE A 257 21.82 -1.74 28.45
N LEU A 258 21.95 -2.68 27.51
CA LEU A 258 20.85 -3.51 27.03
C LEU A 258 20.28 -4.35 28.19
N ALA A 259 21.12 -4.91 29.05
CA ALA A 259 20.71 -5.64 30.25
C ALA A 259 19.90 -4.75 31.23
N GLN A 260 20.23 -3.46 31.33
CA GLN A 260 19.44 -2.51 32.11
C GLN A 260 18.08 -2.23 31.45
N ILE A 261 18.04 -2.05 30.12
CA ILE A 261 16.79 -1.89 29.36
C ILE A 261 15.88 -3.11 29.54
N HIS A 262 16.42 -4.32 29.60
CA HIS A 262 15.63 -5.55 29.82
C HIS A 262 14.90 -5.60 31.16
N LYS A 263 15.33 -4.87 32.17
CA LYS A 263 14.62 -4.77 33.46
C LYS A 263 13.32 -4.00 33.31
N GLU A 264 13.31 -2.99 32.44
CA GLU A 264 12.14 -2.16 32.18
C GLU A 264 11.27 -2.75 31.08
N LEU A 265 11.88 -3.36 30.08
CA LEU A 265 11.25 -3.94 28.89
C LEU A 265 11.68 -5.40 28.71
N PRO A 266 11.13 -6.35 29.50
CA PRO A 266 11.48 -7.75 29.39
C PRO A 266 11.24 -8.33 27.99
N GLY A 267 12.27 -8.98 27.44
CA GLY A 267 12.17 -9.57 26.10
C GLY A 267 12.42 -8.63 24.93
N PHE A 268 12.71 -7.36 25.18
CA PHE A 268 13.11 -6.40 24.17
C PHE A 268 14.54 -6.70 23.69
N PHE A 269 14.72 -7.11 22.44
CA PHE A 269 15.98 -7.54 21.87
C PHE A 269 16.78 -8.58 22.67
N PRO A 270 16.23 -9.77 22.97
CA PRO A 270 16.87 -10.75 23.85
C PRO A 270 18.21 -11.31 23.31
N ASN A 271 18.43 -11.17 22.00
CA ASN A 271 19.63 -11.65 21.29
C ASN A 271 20.58 -10.50 20.86
N GLY A 272 20.43 -9.31 21.47
CA GLY A 272 21.11 -8.11 20.99
C GLY A 272 20.47 -7.49 19.76
N ILE A 273 21.06 -6.41 19.26
CA ILE A 273 20.55 -5.70 18.05
C ILE A 273 21.56 -5.92 16.93
N GLN A 274 21.10 -6.42 15.79
CA GLN A 274 21.94 -6.71 14.63
C GLN A 274 21.41 -6.02 13.39
N PHE A 275 22.15 -5.06 12.87
CA PHE A 275 21.80 -4.27 11.69
C PHE A 275 22.27 -4.97 10.42
N ARG A 276 21.51 -5.95 9.99
CA ARG A 276 21.80 -6.77 8.81
C ARG A 276 20.51 -7.14 8.09
N THR A 277 20.65 -7.62 6.85
CA THR A 277 19.53 -8.32 6.21
C THR A 277 19.08 -9.49 7.07
N PRO A 278 17.81 -9.65 7.37
CA PRO A 278 17.29 -10.75 8.16
C PRO A 278 17.74 -12.11 7.61
N LYS A 279 17.89 -13.09 8.49
CA LYS A 279 18.18 -14.47 8.09
C LYS A 279 17.09 -15.00 7.20
N THR A 280 17.46 -15.75 6.18
CA THR A 280 16.52 -16.44 5.32
C THR A 280 15.85 -17.58 6.07
N ASP A 281 14.52 -17.57 6.07
CA ASP A 281 13.71 -18.64 6.63
C ASP A 281 13.77 -19.90 5.73
N LYS A 282 13.87 -21.08 6.35
CA LYS A 282 14.06 -22.36 5.63
C LYS A 282 12.94 -23.37 5.87
N ASN A 283 11.92 -23.02 6.67
CA ASN A 283 10.84 -23.93 7.04
C ASN A 283 9.52 -23.68 6.27
N ASN A 284 9.60 -23.05 5.11
CA ASN A 284 8.44 -22.59 4.35
C ASN A 284 7.76 -23.73 3.56
N TRP A 285 7.03 -24.59 4.27
CA TRP A 285 6.22 -25.66 3.69
C TRP A 285 4.77 -25.19 3.51
N ALA A 286 4.28 -25.23 2.29
CA ALA A 286 2.96 -24.76 1.89
C ALA A 286 2.07 -25.93 1.44
N PRO A 287 1.36 -26.61 2.36
CA PRO A 287 0.38 -27.62 2.00
C PRO A 287 -0.82 -27.00 1.30
N ARG A 288 -1.42 -27.77 0.37
CA ARG A 288 -2.65 -27.45 -0.34
C ARG A 288 -3.54 -28.67 -0.38
N ILE A 289 -4.78 -28.51 0.05
CA ILE A 289 -5.77 -29.57 0.09
C ILE A 289 -7.05 -29.03 -0.54
N GLY A 290 -7.63 -29.78 -1.46
CA GLY A 290 -8.88 -29.41 -2.09
C GLY A 290 -9.73 -30.62 -2.42
N PHE A 291 -11.01 -30.37 -2.66
CA PHE A 291 -11.91 -31.36 -3.19
C PHE A 291 -12.93 -30.74 -4.14
N ALA A 292 -13.41 -31.56 -5.04
CA ALA A 292 -14.57 -31.28 -5.90
C ALA A 292 -15.52 -32.45 -5.88
N TRP A 293 -16.79 -32.20 -5.55
CA TRP A 293 -17.84 -33.17 -5.49
C TRP A 293 -19.04 -32.73 -6.32
N ALA A 294 -19.46 -33.56 -7.26
CA ALA A 294 -20.70 -33.40 -8.03
C ALA A 294 -21.76 -34.40 -7.49
N PRO A 295 -22.54 -33.99 -6.47
CA PRO A 295 -23.55 -34.89 -5.87
C PRO A 295 -24.66 -35.22 -6.85
N GLU A 296 -25.20 -36.46 -6.73
CA GLU A 296 -26.31 -36.95 -7.51
C GLU A 296 -27.34 -37.59 -6.58
N PHE A 297 -28.59 -37.11 -6.63
CA PHE A 297 -29.69 -37.62 -5.84
C PHE A 297 -30.93 -37.85 -6.73
N LYS A 298 -31.53 -39.01 -6.65
CA LYS A 298 -32.63 -39.39 -7.53
C LYS A 298 -33.99 -38.81 -7.09
N SER A 299 -34.16 -38.46 -5.80
CA SER A 299 -35.43 -37.97 -5.25
C SER A 299 -35.26 -37.30 -3.90
N GLY A 300 -36.33 -36.69 -3.38
CA GLY A 300 -36.38 -36.09 -2.04
C GLY A 300 -35.82 -34.66 -1.96
N VAL A 301 -35.61 -34.19 -0.72
CA VAL A 301 -35.11 -32.83 -0.45
C VAL A 301 -33.73 -32.60 -1.08
N MET A 302 -32.85 -33.60 -1.02
CA MET A 302 -31.51 -33.51 -1.59
C MET A 302 -31.53 -33.35 -3.12
N HIS A 303 -32.43 -34.05 -3.80
CA HIS A 303 -32.61 -33.86 -5.25
C HIS A 303 -33.09 -32.43 -5.57
N ARG A 304 -33.98 -31.83 -4.75
CA ARG A 304 -34.42 -30.45 -4.94
C ARG A 304 -33.25 -29.47 -4.76
N ILE A 305 -32.31 -29.74 -3.83
CA ILE A 305 -31.15 -28.87 -3.55
C ILE A 305 -30.05 -29.08 -4.61
N PHE A 306 -29.73 -30.28 -5.01
CA PHE A 306 -28.57 -30.58 -5.84
C PHE A 306 -28.94 -30.87 -7.32
N GLY A 307 -30.17 -31.26 -7.60
CA GLY A 307 -30.65 -31.60 -8.95
C GLY A 307 -30.17 -32.96 -9.45
N ASP A 308 -30.18 -33.08 -10.78
CA ASP A 308 -29.70 -34.27 -11.49
C ASP A 308 -28.17 -34.31 -11.56
N SER A 309 -27.62 -35.37 -12.17
CA SER A 309 -26.20 -35.53 -12.40
C SER A 309 -25.58 -34.31 -13.09
N ASN A 310 -24.47 -33.81 -12.57
CA ASN A 310 -23.72 -32.64 -13.05
C ASN A 310 -24.45 -31.27 -12.98
N GLN A 311 -25.62 -31.18 -12.36
CA GLN A 311 -26.30 -29.89 -12.17
C GLN A 311 -25.72 -29.09 -11.01
N SER A 312 -25.07 -29.73 -10.05
CA SER A 312 -24.46 -29.07 -8.90
C SER A 312 -23.04 -29.54 -8.65
N SER A 313 -22.24 -28.67 -8.06
CA SER A 313 -20.93 -29.04 -7.53
C SER A 313 -20.65 -28.35 -6.21
N ILE A 314 -20.01 -29.05 -5.29
CA ILE A 314 -19.43 -28.52 -4.06
C ILE A 314 -17.92 -28.59 -4.21
N ARG A 315 -17.25 -27.48 -3.95
CA ARG A 315 -15.78 -27.40 -4.01
C ARG A 315 -15.27 -26.77 -2.74
N GLY A 316 -14.23 -27.36 -2.17
CA GLY A 316 -13.55 -26.80 -1.00
C GLY A 316 -12.06 -26.81 -1.22
N GLY A 317 -11.38 -25.86 -0.59
CA GLY A 317 -9.93 -25.74 -0.66
C GLY A 317 -9.34 -25.09 0.58
N PHE A 318 -8.14 -25.50 0.90
CA PHE A 318 -7.29 -24.96 1.95
C PHE A 318 -5.86 -24.90 1.43
N GLY A 319 -5.11 -23.85 1.75
CA GLY A 319 -3.71 -23.77 1.36
C GLY A 319 -2.96 -22.64 2.06
N LEU A 320 -1.66 -22.80 2.08
CA LEU A 320 -0.69 -21.80 2.54
C LEU A 320 0.05 -21.20 1.35
N ALA A 321 0.50 -19.94 1.50
CA ALA A 321 1.42 -19.28 0.58
C ALA A 321 2.32 -18.32 1.37
N TYR A 322 3.61 -18.35 1.09
CA TYR A 322 4.60 -17.49 1.72
C TYR A 322 4.84 -16.24 0.88
N ASP A 323 5.19 -15.16 1.56
CA ASP A 323 5.62 -13.90 0.95
C ASP A 323 7.14 -13.85 0.83
N VAL A 324 7.68 -12.78 0.32
CA VAL A 324 9.11 -12.52 0.22
C VAL A 324 9.43 -11.16 0.81
N LEU A 325 10.60 -11.03 1.45
CA LEU A 325 11.10 -9.73 1.87
C LEU A 325 11.49 -8.94 0.61
N PHE A 326 10.76 -7.88 0.34
CA PHE A 326 10.99 -7.11 -0.88
C PHE A 326 12.20 -6.17 -0.76
N GLN A 327 12.87 -5.97 -1.87
CA GLN A 327 14.15 -5.26 -1.95
C GLN A 327 14.08 -3.84 -1.37
N ASN A 328 13.01 -3.12 -1.62
CA ASN A 328 12.90 -1.72 -1.21
C ASN A 328 12.89 -1.55 0.30
N LEU A 329 12.31 -2.51 1.04
CA LEU A 329 12.35 -2.51 2.50
C LEU A 329 13.80 -2.63 3.00
N VAL A 330 14.57 -3.54 2.41
CA VAL A 330 15.97 -3.76 2.78
C VAL A 330 16.83 -2.54 2.42
N LEU A 331 16.61 -1.97 1.23
CA LEU A 331 17.33 -0.80 0.76
C LEU A 331 17.15 0.42 1.69
N LEU A 332 15.92 0.68 2.15
CA LEU A 332 15.61 1.91 2.86
C LEU A 332 15.79 1.82 4.38
N GLN A 333 15.94 0.61 4.94
CA GLN A 333 15.86 0.43 6.40
C GLN A 333 17.10 -0.18 7.04
N LEU A 334 18.18 -0.41 6.31
CA LEU A 334 19.43 -0.92 6.89
C LEU A 334 20.36 0.25 7.22
N PRO A 335 20.53 0.58 8.49
CA PRO A 335 21.50 1.56 8.97
C PRO A 335 22.81 0.91 9.45
N PRO A 336 23.88 1.69 9.62
CA PRO A 336 24.06 2.95 8.96
C PRO A 336 24.22 2.70 7.47
N GLN A 337 23.26 3.13 6.71
CA GLN A 337 23.32 3.00 5.25
C GLN A 337 24.50 3.82 4.73
N PHE A 338 24.97 3.51 3.52
CA PHE A 338 25.83 4.45 2.78
C PHE A 338 25.14 5.78 2.51
N GLN A 339 23.92 5.92 2.95
CA GLN A 339 23.09 7.10 2.88
C GLN A 339 22.52 7.45 4.25
N GLN A 340 22.45 8.74 4.53
CA GLN A 340 21.84 9.32 5.71
C GLN A 340 21.09 10.59 5.35
N GLU A 341 20.07 10.92 6.11
CA GLU A 341 19.41 12.21 6.05
C GLU A 341 19.96 13.11 7.15
N ILE A 342 20.57 14.20 6.77
CA ILE A 342 20.94 15.27 7.70
C ILE A 342 19.71 16.16 7.85
N ASP A 343 19.20 16.25 9.08
CA ASP A 343 18.07 17.09 9.44
C ASP A 343 18.55 18.30 10.25
N ALA A 344 18.42 19.48 9.67
CA ALA A 344 18.85 20.72 10.32
C ALA A 344 17.83 21.25 11.34
N THR A 345 16.62 20.66 11.41
CA THR A 345 15.53 21.16 12.26
C THR A 345 15.33 20.37 13.54
N SER A 346 15.71 19.11 13.57
CA SER A 346 15.48 18.22 14.71
C SER A 346 16.43 18.36 15.90
N GLY A 347 17.38 19.27 15.84
CA GLY A 347 18.43 19.40 16.87
C GLY A 347 19.48 18.29 16.84
N ASN A 348 19.24 17.21 16.14
CA ASN A 348 20.15 16.07 15.95
C ASN A 348 21.03 16.22 14.69
N GLY A 349 20.82 17.29 13.94
CA GLY A 349 21.45 17.53 12.64
C GLY A 349 22.85 18.15 12.69
N GLY A 350 23.47 18.21 13.85
CA GLY A 350 24.76 18.86 13.99
C GLY A 350 24.72 20.40 13.81
N PRO A 351 25.84 21.06 13.56
CA PRO A 351 25.96 22.52 13.52
C PRO A 351 25.31 23.17 12.28
N PHE A 352 24.48 22.48 11.56
CA PHE A 352 23.88 22.93 10.31
C PHE A 352 22.62 23.77 10.57
N GLY A 353 22.65 25.02 10.19
CA GLY A 353 21.48 25.88 10.14
C GLY A 353 21.50 26.96 11.20
N THR A 354 21.69 28.17 10.71
CA THR A 354 21.45 29.39 11.45
C THR A 354 19.95 29.72 11.44
N ASP A 355 19.44 30.36 12.49
CA ASP A 355 18.02 30.71 12.57
C ASP A 355 17.64 31.82 11.58
N THR A 356 18.63 32.60 11.12
CA THR A 356 18.50 33.69 10.12
C THR A 356 19.59 33.55 9.06
N ASN A 357 19.32 34.04 7.85
CA ASN A 357 20.21 33.88 6.69
C ASN A 357 20.55 32.40 6.40
N PHE A 358 19.57 31.53 6.54
CA PHE A 358 19.76 30.09 6.43
C PHE A 358 20.27 29.68 5.05
N LEU A 359 19.60 30.10 3.97
CA LEU A 359 20.01 29.79 2.60
C LEU A 359 21.26 30.60 2.19
N ALA A 360 21.36 31.87 2.61
CA ALA A 360 22.52 32.72 2.34
C ALA A 360 23.81 32.14 2.96
N ASN A 361 23.70 31.45 4.08
CA ASN A 361 24.81 30.74 4.73
C ASN A 361 25.07 29.34 4.15
N GLY A 362 24.36 28.96 3.05
CA GLY A 362 24.55 27.73 2.35
C GLY A 362 23.57 26.61 2.70
N GLY A 363 22.58 26.86 3.55
CA GLY A 363 21.60 25.90 4.01
C GLY A 363 22.25 24.70 4.69
N ILE A 364 21.77 23.49 4.37
CA ILE A 364 22.51 22.25 4.70
C ILE A 364 23.65 22.14 3.69
N PRO A 365 24.92 22.07 4.14
CA PRO A 365 26.06 22.00 3.24
C PRO A 365 25.94 20.86 2.24
N SER A 366 26.46 21.05 1.04
CA SER A 366 26.58 19.99 0.07
C SER A 366 27.36 18.82 0.69
N GLY A 367 26.61 17.80 1.11
CA GLY A 367 27.19 16.62 1.71
C GLY A 367 27.94 15.84 0.64
N GLY A 368 29.24 15.90 0.69
CA GLY A 368 30.07 14.89 0.09
C GLY A 368 29.78 13.51 0.64
N ALA A 369 30.65 12.55 0.40
CA ALA A 369 30.58 11.25 1.04
C ALA A 369 30.28 11.36 2.54
N ILE A 370 29.61 10.37 3.11
CA ILE A 370 29.52 10.23 4.58
C ILE A 370 30.91 10.43 5.15
N PRO A 371 31.10 11.34 6.13
CA PRO A 371 32.41 11.58 6.69
C PRO A 371 33.06 10.26 7.12
N PRO A 372 34.35 10.05 6.85
CA PRO A 372 35.03 8.79 7.19
C PRO A 372 34.92 8.40 8.67
N GLU A 373 34.74 9.36 9.57
CA GLU A 373 34.53 9.16 10.98
C GLU A 373 33.27 8.34 11.29
N PHE A 374 32.22 8.42 10.51
CA PHE A 374 31.02 7.60 10.67
C PHE A 374 31.29 6.11 10.48
N PHE A 375 32.30 5.75 9.70
CA PHE A 375 32.67 4.35 9.48
C PHE A 375 33.52 3.77 10.61
N ASN A 376 34.11 4.63 11.42
CA ASN A 376 35.04 4.25 12.48
C ASN A 376 34.53 4.62 13.89
N ASP A 377 33.50 5.47 13.97
CA ASP A 377 32.89 5.90 15.21
C ASP A 377 31.51 5.24 15.39
N ARG A 378 31.46 4.31 16.35
CA ARG A 378 30.24 3.59 16.68
C ARG A 378 29.11 4.49 17.18
N ASP A 379 29.45 5.50 17.97
CA ASP A 379 28.46 6.34 18.63
C ASP A 379 27.83 7.29 17.60
N LEU A 380 28.61 7.81 16.66
CA LEU A 380 28.09 8.55 15.50
C LEU A 380 27.22 7.65 14.62
N ALA A 381 27.66 6.45 14.29
CA ALA A 381 26.89 5.53 13.48
C ALA A 381 25.53 5.19 14.12
N ARG A 382 25.50 4.97 15.43
CA ARG A 382 24.26 4.71 16.18
C ARG A 382 23.35 5.93 16.25
N ALA A 383 23.92 7.13 16.46
CA ALA A 383 23.14 8.36 16.55
C ALA A 383 22.30 8.62 15.30
N PHE A 384 22.84 8.26 14.13
CA PHE A 384 22.17 8.45 12.83
C PHE A 384 21.43 7.23 12.31
N THR A 385 21.38 6.13 13.06
CA THR A 385 20.63 4.93 12.68
C THR A 385 19.15 5.21 12.62
N GLN A 386 18.50 4.98 11.45
CA GLN A 386 17.10 5.33 11.20
C GLN A 386 16.15 4.14 11.16
N GLY A 387 16.62 2.94 10.91
CA GLY A 387 15.73 1.78 10.80
C GLY A 387 16.36 0.44 11.11
N LEU A 388 15.53 -0.56 11.33
CA LEU A 388 15.90 -1.92 11.64
C LEU A 388 14.86 -2.91 11.11
N ILE A 389 15.32 -3.98 10.46
CA ILE A 389 14.47 -5.12 10.11
C ILE A 389 14.84 -6.28 11.05
N PHE A 390 13.86 -6.80 11.75
CA PHE A 390 14.07 -7.90 12.69
C PHE A 390 14.32 -9.23 11.97
N ASP A 391 15.14 -10.10 12.59
CA ASP A 391 15.16 -11.52 12.24
C ASP A 391 13.80 -12.13 12.60
N THR A 392 13.03 -12.54 11.60
CA THR A 392 11.66 -13.05 11.80
C THR A 392 11.36 -14.20 10.86
N GLN A 393 10.23 -14.85 11.10
CA GLN A 393 9.66 -15.82 10.17
C GLN A 393 9.11 -15.09 8.93
N THR A 394 9.16 -15.77 7.80
CA THR A 394 8.58 -15.26 6.56
C THR A 394 7.07 -15.05 6.72
N PRO A 395 6.52 -13.88 6.35
CA PRO A 395 5.08 -13.68 6.32
C PRO A 395 4.40 -14.72 5.44
N TYR A 396 3.22 -15.18 5.86
CA TYR A 396 2.45 -16.13 5.07
C TYR A 396 0.94 -15.91 5.20
N THR A 397 0.21 -16.44 4.24
CA THR A 397 -1.25 -16.45 4.25
C THR A 397 -1.79 -17.87 4.32
N ILE A 398 -2.84 -18.03 5.10
CA ILE A 398 -3.68 -19.23 5.15
C ILE A 398 -4.97 -18.87 4.44
N SER A 399 -5.34 -19.62 3.40
CA SER A 399 -6.58 -19.39 2.65
C SER A 399 -7.44 -20.62 2.67
N TRP A 400 -8.76 -20.43 2.82
CA TRP A 400 -9.75 -21.52 2.74
C TRP A 400 -10.99 -21.04 2.01
N SER A 401 -11.66 -21.96 1.35
CA SER A 401 -12.90 -21.68 0.63
C SER A 401 -13.82 -22.89 0.58
N LEU A 402 -15.12 -22.60 0.52
CA LEU A 402 -16.16 -23.56 0.25
C LEU A 402 -17.16 -22.93 -0.72
N ALA A 403 -17.40 -23.58 -1.85
CA ALA A 403 -18.30 -23.08 -2.88
C ALA A 403 -19.35 -24.14 -3.21
N PHE A 404 -20.59 -23.71 -3.34
CA PHE A 404 -21.70 -24.45 -3.89
C PHE A 404 -22.13 -23.80 -5.20
N GLN A 405 -22.03 -24.52 -6.29
CA GLN A 405 -22.47 -24.09 -7.61
C GLN A 405 -23.63 -24.95 -8.09
N ARG A 406 -24.64 -24.32 -8.71
CA ARG A 406 -25.78 -25.01 -9.28
C ARG A 406 -26.25 -24.36 -10.57
N GLU A 407 -26.64 -25.21 -11.56
CA GLU A 407 -27.43 -24.79 -12.69
C GLU A 407 -28.89 -24.61 -12.24
N LEU A 408 -29.39 -23.37 -12.24
CA LEU A 408 -30.77 -23.04 -11.83
C LEU A 408 -31.76 -23.34 -12.95
N MET A 409 -31.38 -23.04 -14.17
CA MET A 409 -32.10 -23.28 -15.40
C MET A 409 -31.13 -23.31 -16.58
N LYS A 410 -31.55 -23.81 -17.74
CA LYS A 410 -30.69 -23.84 -18.93
C LYS A 410 -29.97 -22.54 -19.17
N ASN A 411 -28.65 -22.57 -19.29
CA ASN A 411 -27.74 -21.44 -19.47
C ASN A 411 -27.65 -20.48 -18.26
N THR A 412 -28.18 -20.81 -17.10
CA THR A 412 -28.12 -19.95 -15.91
C THR A 412 -27.59 -20.74 -14.72
N SER A 413 -26.49 -20.29 -14.15
CA SER A 413 -25.85 -20.87 -12.97
C SER A 413 -25.78 -19.88 -11.81
N MET A 414 -25.80 -20.41 -10.61
CA MET A 414 -25.58 -19.70 -9.36
C MET A 414 -24.39 -20.32 -8.65
N GLU A 415 -23.55 -19.49 -8.06
CA GLU A 415 -22.50 -19.93 -7.14
C GLU A 415 -22.62 -19.15 -5.83
N LEU A 416 -22.73 -19.88 -4.73
CA LEU A 416 -22.58 -19.35 -3.37
C LEU A 416 -21.22 -19.80 -2.85
N ARG A 417 -20.37 -18.86 -2.46
CA ARG A 417 -19.00 -19.13 -2.00
C ARG A 417 -18.75 -18.45 -0.66
N TYR A 418 -18.24 -19.18 0.28
CA TYR A 418 -17.55 -18.66 1.45
C TYR A 418 -16.05 -18.74 1.23
N LEU A 419 -15.33 -17.67 1.58
CA LEU A 419 -13.87 -17.66 1.55
C LEU A 419 -13.32 -16.90 2.75
N GLY A 420 -12.18 -17.36 3.22
CA GLY A 420 -11.43 -16.73 4.28
C GLY A 420 -9.95 -16.72 3.97
N THR A 421 -9.29 -15.67 4.46
CA THR A 421 -7.83 -15.54 4.38
C THR A 421 -7.32 -14.97 5.69
N ARG A 422 -6.26 -15.56 6.23
CA ARG A 422 -5.54 -15.05 7.39
C ARG A 422 -4.10 -14.77 7.00
N GLY A 423 -3.66 -13.51 7.18
CA GLY A 423 -2.26 -13.13 7.12
C GLY A 423 -1.61 -13.33 8.49
N VAL A 424 -0.42 -13.88 8.51
CA VAL A 424 0.35 -14.19 9.72
C VAL A 424 1.77 -13.71 9.54
N HIS A 425 2.38 -13.19 10.60
CA HIS A 425 3.73 -12.61 10.59
C HIS A 425 3.90 -11.48 9.57
N LEU A 426 2.84 -10.68 9.35
CA LEU A 426 2.91 -9.54 8.45
C LEU A 426 3.84 -8.47 9.04
N PHE A 427 4.62 -7.81 8.18
CA PHE A 427 5.42 -6.68 8.61
C PHE A 427 4.53 -5.52 9.02
N ILE A 428 4.87 -4.90 10.15
CA ILE A 428 4.31 -3.63 10.60
C ILE A 428 5.44 -2.63 10.79
N GLN A 429 5.12 -1.34 10.76
CA GLN A 429 6.10 -0.29 10.99
C GLN A 429 5.92 0.28 12.40
N ASN A 430 7.01 0.37 13.16
CA ASN A 430 7.00 0.90 14.53
C ASN A 430 8.13 1.89 14.76
N ARG A 431 7.96 2.79 15.72
CA ARG A 431 9.04 3.61 16.27
C ARG A 431 9.61 2.93 17.52
N LEU A 432 10.83 2.43 17.40
CA LEU A 432 11.51 1.70 18.49
C LEU A 432 12.07 2.61 19.58
N ASN A 433 12.44 3.81 19.20
CA ASN A 433 13.04 4.81 20.08
C ASN A 433 12.05 5.97 20.22
N GLY A 434 11.05 5.82 21.04
CA GLY A 434 9.96 6.77 21.21
C GLY A 434 9.32 6.67 22.58
N GLY A 435 8.29 7.44 22.80
CA GLY A 435 7.52 7.46 24.06
C GLY A 435 6.97 6.08 24.38
N VAL A 436 6.84 5.76 25.66
CA VAL A 436 6.52 4.41 26.12
C VAL A 436 5.20 4.35 26.82
N ALA A 437 4.46 3.28 26.55
CA ALA A 437 3.16 2.92 27.13
C ALA A 437 2.99 3.17 28.65
N PRO A 438 3.99 2.94 29.53
CA PRO A 438 3.80 3.20 30.96
C PRO A 438 3.39 4.61 31.33
N ASN A 439 3.59 5.58 30.45
CA ASN A 439 3.31 6.99 30.69
C ASN A 439 2.02 7.49 30.01
N PHE A 440 1.28 6.63 29.32
CA PHE A 440 -0.01 6.98 28.78
C PHE A 440 -0.99 7.45 29.86
N ASN A 441 -1.92 8.31 29.48
CA ASN A 441 -2.90 8.95 30.36
C ASN A 441 -2.29 9.91 31.39
N LEU A 442 -1.11 10.43 31.13
CA LEU A 442 -0.49 11.50 31.89
C LEU A 442 -0.13 12.67 30.95
N PRO A 443 -0.77 13.82 31.02
CA PRO A 443 -1.93 14.19 31.90
C PRO A 443 -3.25 13.56 31.50
N VAL A 444 -4.21 13.56 32.44
CA VAL A 444 -5.55 12.95 32.32
C VAL A 444 -6.48 13.82 31.49
N PHE A 445 -7.28 13.19 30.60
CA PHE A 445 -8.41 13.85 29.98
C PHE A 445 -9.64 13.80 30.90
N PHE A 446 -10.26 14.96 31.16
CA PHE A 446 -11.44 15.11 31.97
C PHE A 446 -12.65 15.52 31.13
N SER A 447 -13.84 15.05 31.52
CA SER A 447 -15.07 15.75 31.17
C SER A 447 -15.09 17.10 31.92
N GLN A 448 -15.55 18.17 31.31
CA GLN A 448 -15.53 19.51 31.95
C GLN A 448 -16.27 19.56 33.30
N SER A 449 -17.35 18.78 33.44
CA SER A 449 -18.13 18.68 34.66
C SER A 449 -17.43 17.89 35.77
N GLU A 450 -16.46 17.05 35.40
CA GLU A 450 -15.80 16.10 36.32
C GLU A 450 -14.39 16.53 36.73
N VAL A 451 -13.96 17.73 36.33
CA VAL A 451 -12.66 18.25 36.74
C VAL A 451 -12.57 18.43 38.26
N PRO A 452 -11.63 17.73 38.91
CA PRO A 452 -11.49 17.79 40.37
C PRO A 452 -11.21 19.20 40.91
N GLY A 453 -11.34 19.38 42.20
CA GLY A 453 -10.93 20.63 42.88
C GLY A 453 -9.41 20.83 42.84
N ALA A 454 -8.95 22.08 42.94
CA ALA A 454 -7.55 22.45 42.85
C ALA A 454 -6.64 21.68 43.84
N GLY A 455 -7.12 21.31 45.01
CA GLY A 455 -6.37 20.49 45.98
C GLY A 455 -5.97 19.10 45.41
N THR A 456 -6.92 18.44 44.73
CA THR A 456 -6.68 17.15 44.07
C THR A 456 -5.77 17.32 42.85
N LEU A 457 -6.02 18.37 42.04
CA LEU A 457 -5.23 18.65 40.83
C LEU A 457 -3.76 18.92 41.16
N ASN A 458 -3.45 19.54 42.27
CA ASN A 458 -2.08 19.80 42.71
C ASN A 458 -1.26 18.54 42.99
N GLY A 459 -1.91 17.43 43.30
CA GLY A 459 -1.24 16.12 43.51
C GLY A 459 -1.07 15.31 42.25
N LEU A 460 -1.61 15.73 41.10
CA LEU A 460 -1.50 14.99 39.87
C LEU A 460 -0.14 15.23 39.15
N LYS A 461 0.27 14.26 38.39
CA LYS A 461 1.39 14.39 37.47
C LYS A 461 1.08 15.42 36.40
N THR A 462 2.12 16.13 35.98
CA THR A 462 2.00 17.20 35.00
C THR A 462 2.38 16.74 33.59
N ARG A 463 2.06 17.55 32.61
CA ARG A 463 2.54 17.38 31.23
C ARG A 463 4.07 17.35 31.16
N GLN A 464 4.75 18.15 32.02
CA GLN A 464 6.22 18.14 32.11
C GLN A 464 6.72 16.81 32.65
N ASP A 465 6.08 16.25 33.69
CA ASP A 465 6.46 14.92 34.21
C ASP A 465 6.36 13.83 33.12
N PHE A 466 5.39 13.91 32.20
CA PHE A 466 5.31 13.02 31.08
C PHE A 466 6.47 13.23 30.09
N LEU A 467 6.75 14.50 29.73
CA LEU A 467 7.83 14.83 28.80
C LEU A 467 9.20 14.42 29.35
N ASP A 468 9.41 14.56 30.67
CA ASP A 468 10.65 14.17 31.36
C ASP A 468 10.79 12.64 31.48
N ALA A 469 9.66 11.95 31.65
CA ALA A 469 9.60 10.49 31.71
C ALA A 469 9.50 9.82 30.32
N ARG A 470 9.42 10.63 29.26
CA ARG A 470 9.34 10.12 27.89
C ARG A 470 10.54 9.25 27.58
N HIS A 471 10.27 8.00 27.29
CA HIS A 471 11.29 6.97 27.20
C HIS A 471 11.86 6.90 25.78
N THR A 472 13.12 7.16 25.67
CA THR A 472 13.90 6.86 24.48
C THR A 472 14.65 5.54 24.72
N ALA A 473 13.98 4.41 24.48
CA ALA A 473 14.43 3.08 24.89
C ALA A 473 15.85 2.74 24.42
N LEU A 474 16.25 3.23 23.25
CA LEU A 474 17.55 2.93 22.67
C LEU A 474 18.58 4.07 22.82
N ALA A 475 18.19 5.24 23.34
CA ALA A 475 19.10 6.37 23.50
C ALA A 475 20.32 6.07 24.40
N PRO A 476 20.18 5.30 25.51
CA PRO A 476 21.33 4.92 26.33
C PRO A 476 22.37 4.08 25.56
N LEU A 477 21.97 3.41 24.48
CA LEU A 477 22.85 2.65 23.58
C LEU A 477 23.48 3.52 22.49
N GLY A 478 23.16 4.82 22.44
CA GLY A 478 23.66 5.77 21.46
C GLY A 478 22.73 6.02 20.27
N PHE A 479 21.54 5.41 20.22
CA PHE A 479 20.55 5.64 19.14
C PHE A 479 19.71 6.87 19.45
N LEU A 480 19.98 7.96 18.77
CA LEU A 480 19.34 9.26 19.05
C LEU A 480 18.13 9.55 18.13
N SER A 481 18.03 8.86 17.01
CA SER A 481 16.87 8.99 16.09
C SER A 481 15.69 8.11 16.54
N GLY A 482 14.52 8.28 15.91
CA GLY A 482 13.32 7.52 16.21
C GLY A 482 13.35 6.04 15.83
N VAL A 483 14.42 5.53 15.32
CA VAL A 483 14.65 4.17 14.79
C VAL A 483 13.39 3.43 14.37
N THR A 484 13.09 3.41 13.07
CA THR A 484 11.92 2.72 12.55
C THR A 484 12.18 1.21 12.49
N GLY A 485 11.40 0.43 13.23
CA GLY A 485 11.50 -1.02 13.26
C GLY A 485 10.42 -1.68 12.39
N PHE A 486 10.75 -2.84 11.82
CA PHE A 486 9.84 -3.63 11.00
C PHE A 486 9.72 -5.06 11.53
N PRO A 487 9.01 -5.28 12.65
CA PRO A 487 8.73 -6.62 13.15
C PRO A 487 7.67 -7.31 12.27
N ALA A 488 7.82 -8.62 12.05
CA ALA A 488 6.79 -9.45 11.44
C ALA A 488 5.78 -9.93 12.50
N ALA A 489 5.09 -8.98 13.13
CA ALA A 489 4.19 -9.20 14.26
C ALA A 489 2.70 -9.01 13.90
N GLY A 490 2.41 -8.47 12.73
CA GLY A 490 1.05 -8.16 12.28
C GLY A 490 0.27 -9.40 11.86
N ASN A 491 -1.05 -9.31 12.03
CA ASN A 491 -1.99 -10.32 11.58
C ASN A 491 -3.17 -9.64 10.87
N SER A 492 -3.77 -10.37 9.93
CA SER A 492 -5.01 -9.95 9.28
C SER A 492 -5.98 -11.12 9.16
N ASN A 493 -7.27 -10.80 9.11
CA ASN A 493 -8.35 -11.74 8.86
C ASN A 493 -9.33 -11.13 7.86
N TYR A 494 -9.58 -11.86 6.78
CA TYR A 494 -10.64 -11.56 5.82
C TYR A 494 -11.61 -12.73 5.75
N ASN A 495 -12.90 -12.45 5.83
CA ASN A 495 -13.96 -13.44 5.65
C ASN A 495 -15.02 -12.85 4.73
N ALA A 496 -15.49 -13.65 3.78
CA ALA A 496 -16.49 -13.20 2.82
C ALA A 496 -17.45 -14.30 2.42
N VAL A 497 -18.70 -13.91 2.18
CA VAL A 497 -19.70 -14.71 1.46
C VAL A 497 -20.00 -14.01 0.15
N SER A 498 -19.87 -14.72 -0.96
CA SER A 498 -20.15 -14.19 -2.30
C SER A 498 -21.23 -15.01 -2.98
N LEU A 499 -22.21 -14.32 -3.55
CA LEU A 499 -23.24 -14.90 -4.41
C LEU A 499 -23.01 -14.39 -5.84
N ASN A 500 -22.81 -15.31 -6.78
CA ASN A 500 -22.73 -14.97 -8.20
C ASN A 500 -23.87 -15.67 -8.96
N VAL A 501 -24.54 -14.94 -9.82
CA VAL A 501 -25.56 -15.47 -10.75
C VAL A 501 -25.16 -15.07 -12.16
N LYS A 502 -24.96 -16.08 -13.00
CA LYS A 502 -24.48 -15.89 -14.36
C LYS A 502 -25.40 -16.57 -15.36
N ARG A 503 -25.81 -15.85 -16.39
CA ARG A 503 -26.51 -16.37 -17.56
C ARG A 503 -25.63 -16.25 -18.79
N ARG A 504 -25.39 -17.38 -19.46
CA ARG A 504 -24.73 -17.41 -20.77
C ARG A 504 -25.63 -16.75 -21.82
N PHE A 505 -25.03 -16.19 -22.86
CA PHE A 505 -25.80 -15.54 -23.93
C PHE A 505 -26.83 -16.50 -24.52
N SER A 506 -28.09 -16.13 -24.39
CA SER A 506 -29.23 -16.93 -24.84
C SER A 506 -30.42 -16.01 -25.06
N HIS A 507 -31.11 -16.15 -26.21
CA HIS A 507 -32.25 -15.32 -26.61
C HIS A 507 -31.93 -13.81 -26.59
N GLY A 508 -30.73 -13.44 -26.99
CA GLY A 508 -30.29 -12.04 -27.03
C GLY A 508 -29.89 -11.45 -25.67
N PHE A 509 -29.82 -12.23 -24.60
CA PHE A 509 -29.52 -11.71 -23.28
C PHE A 509 -28.43 -12.52 -22.57
N LEU A 510 -27.46 -11.81 -22.00
CA LEU A 510 -26.41 -12.29 -21.11
C LEU A 510 -26.38 -11.40 -19.88
N PHE A 511 -26.17 -11.97 -18.70
CA PHE A 511 -25.79 -11.20 -17.53
C PHE A 511 -24.88 -12.00 -16.60
N ASP A 512 -24.09 -11.25 -15.82
CA ASP A 512 -23.27 -11.77 -14.73
C ASP A 512 -23.41 -10.77 -13.57
N ALA A 513 -23.93 -11.23 -12.44
CA ALA A 513 -24.12 -10.41 -11.24
C ALA A 513 -23.48 -11.08 -10.03
N SER A 514 -22.67 -10.34 -9.33
CA SER A 514 -21.94 -10.80 -8.14
C SER A 514 -22.15 -9.85 -6.97
N TYR A 515 -22.53 -10.41 -5.84
CA TYR A 515 -22.60 -9.68 -4.57
C TYR A 515 -21.68 -10.34 -3.55
N THR A 516 -20.87 -9.54 -2.89
CA THR A 516 -19.98 -9.99 -1.83
C THR A 516 -20.27 -9.22 -0.55
N PHE A 517 -20.48 -9.96 0.54
CA PHE A 517 -20.49 -9.45 1.90
C PHE A 517 -19.22 -9.89 2.58
N SER A 518 -18.44 -8.95 3.13
CA SER A 518 -17.12 -9.26 3.70
C SER A 518 -16.80 -8.45 4.93
N LYS A 519 -15.80 -8.92 5.67
CA LYS A 519 -15.19 -8.21 6.79
C LYS A 519 -13.69 -8.44 6.80
N THR A 520 -12.93 -7.36 6.91
CA THR A 520 -11.47 -7.38 7.05
C THR A 520 -11.06 -6.71 8.35
N ILE A 521 -10.26 -7.43 9.14
CA ILE A 521 -9.68 -6.93 10.40
C ILE A 521 -8.17 -7.14 10.32
N ASP A 522 -7.39 -6.16 10.73
CA ASP A 522 -5.93 -6.26 10.83
C ASP A 522 -5.38 -5.49 12.03
N ASP A 523 -4.08 -5.63 12.28
CA ASP A 523 -3.37 -4.95 13.36
C ASP A 523 -2.76 -3.63 12.87
N SER A 524 -2.47 -3.52 11.57
CA SER A 524 -2.00 -2.31 10.88
C SER A 524 -2.24 -2.47 9.38
N THR A 525 -2.52 -1.38 8.68
CA THR A 525 -2.58 -1.36 7.21
C THR A 525 -1.69 -0.24 6.70
N ASN A 526 -0.59 -0.57 6.04
CA ASN A 526 0.27 0.39 5.37
C ASN A 526 1.14 -0.33 4.32
N GLU A 527 1.75 0.44 3.44
CA GLU A 527 2.71 -0.03 2.45
C GLU A 527 4.17 0.07 2.95
N LEU A 528 4.37 0.26 4.24
CA LEU A 528 5.63 0.32 4.98
C LEU A 528 6.49 1.57 4.77
N PHE A 529 6.36 2.30 3.67
CA PHE A 529 7.23 3.43 3.34
C PHE A 529 6.51 4.76 3.25
N SER A 530 5.40 4.80 2.52
CA SER A 530 4.70 6.05 2.29
C SER A 530 3.72 6.35 3.43
N SER A 531 3.27 7.57 3.48
CA SER A 531 2.30 8.07 4.47
C SER A 531 0.89 8.16 3.91
N LEU A 532 0.60 7.44 2.82
CA LEU A 532 -0.70 7.48 2.16
C LEU A 532 -1.82 6.88 3.00
N VAL A 533 -1.48 5.98 3.93
CA VAL A 533 -2.44 5.32 4.83
C VAL A 533 -2.15 5.74 6.26
N ASN A 534 -3.13 6.35 6.91
CA ASN A 534 -3.08 6.71 8.32
C ASN A 534 -4.23 6.04 9.10
N PRO A 535 -4.00 5.54 10.31
CA PRO A 535 -2.70 5.42 10.97
C PRO A 535 -1.81 4.35 10.33
N ARG A 536 -0.58 4.68 10.00
CA ARG A 536 0.39 3.76 9.39
C ARG A 536 1.21 2.97 10.42
N ARG A 537 1.19 3.37 11.68
CA ARG A 537 1.88 2.73 12.79
C ARG A 537 0.90 2.45 13.92
N PRO A 538 1.15 1.41 14.72
CA PRO A 538 0.45 1.23 15.99
C PRO A 538 0.69 2.43 16.90
N GLU A 539 -0.34 2.81 17.66
CA GLU A 539 -0.22 3.85 18.68
C GLU A 539 0.63 3.39 19.88
N ASP A 540 0.53 2.11 20.21
CA ASP A 540 1.33 1.47 21.24
C ASP A 540 2.17 0.32 20.65
N PHE A 541 3.48 0.53 20.54
CA PHE A 541 4.41 -0.48 20.04
C PHE A 541 4.44 -1.74 20.92
N PHE A 542 4.29 -1.59 22.24
CA PHE A 542 4.40 -2.71 23.18
C PHE A 542 3.10 -3.50 23.28
N ASN A 543 2.00 -2.94 22.80
CA ASN A 543 0.69 -3.59 22.78
C ASN A 543 -0.01 -3.41 21.42
N ILE A 544 0.48 -4.10 20.40
CA ILE A 544 -0.09 -4.06 19.05
C ILE A 544 -1.58 -4.45 19.03
N SER A 545 -2.03 -5.25 20.01
CA SER A 545 -3.44 -5.64 20.11
C SER A 545 -4.38 -4.44 20.31
N HIS A 546 -3.89 -3.32 20.84
CA HIS A 546 -4.63 -2.07 20.96
C HIS A 546 -5.05 -1.48 19.59
N ASP A 547 -4.28 -1.77 18.56
CA ASP A 547 -4.55 -1.32 17.20
C ASP A 547 -5.35 -2.32 16.37
N ARG A 548 -5.71 -3.50 16.93
CA ARG A 548 -6.51 -4.47 16.22
C ARG A 548 -7.92 -3.94 15.96
N GLY A 549 -8.23 -3.71 14.68
CA GLY A 549 -9.48 -3.08 14.28
C GLY A 549 -9.85 -3.34 12.84
N ILE A 550 -10.84 -2.63 12.35
CA ILE A 550 -11.26 -2.69 10.94
C ILE A 550 -10.07 -2.27 10.06
N SER A 551 -9.76 -3.07 9.05
CA SER A 551 -8.73 -2.73 8.06
C SER A 551 -9.19 -1.57 7.17
N VAL A 552 -8.27 -0.74 6.70
CA VAL A 552 -8.58 0.27 5.67
C VAL A 552 -9.04 -0.38 4.36
N LEU A 553 -8.72 -1.66 4.15
CA LEU A 553 -9.14 -2.47 2.99
C LEU A 553 -10.56 -3.03 3.13
N ASP A 554 -11.22 -2.84 4.26
CA ASP A 554 -12.55 -3.40 4.52
C ASP A 554 -13.61 -2.76 3.62
N ARG A 555 -14.34 -3.61 2.90
CA ARG A 555 -15.47 -3.24 2.02
C ARG A 555 -16.62 -4.21 2.29
N PRO A 556 -17.46 -3.95 3.31
CA PRO A 556 -18.50 -4.90 3.72
C PRO A 556 -19.44 -5.31 2.59
N HIS A 557 -19.79 -4.40 1.73
CA HIS A 557 -20.71 -4.67 0.64
C HIS A 557 -20.08 -4.28 -0.68
N ARG A 558 -20.05 -5.23 -1.62
CA ARG A 558 -19.66 -4.99 -3.00
C ARG A 558 -20.62 -5.71 -3.93
N PHE A 559 -21.19 -4.99 -4.88
CA PHE A 559 -22.05 -5.53 -5.92
C PHE A 559 -21.54 -5.10 -7.29
N VAL A 560 -21.43 -6.06 -8.20
CA VAL A 560 -21.07 -5.82 -9.59
C VAL A 560 -22.05 -6.58 -10.47
N ALA A 561 -22.61 -5.92 -11.46
CA ALA A 561 -23.45 -6.55 -12.48
C ALA A 561 -23.04 -6.09 -13.88
N SER A 562 -22.90 -7.02 -14.79
CA SER A 562 -22.68 -6.73 -16.21
C SER A 562 -23.72 -7.42 -17.05
N TRP A 563 -24.12 -6.78 -18.14
CA TRP A 563 -25.14 -7.32 -19.03
C TRP A 563 -24.90 -6.94 -20.49
N ILE A 564 -25.42 -7.78 -21.37
CA ILE A 564 -25.56 -7.51 -22.80
C ILE A 564 -26.97 -7.90 -23.18
N TRP A 565 -27.73 -6.98 -23.75
CA TRP A 565 -29.07 -7.20 -24.22
C TRP A 565 -29.21 -6.75 -25.66
N GLU A 566 -29.35 -7.71 -26.57
CA GLU A 566 -29.77 -7.46 -27.95
C GLU A 566 -31.29 -7.36 -27.99
N LEU A 567 -31.77 -6.19 -28.31
CA LEU A 567 -33.24 -5.94 -28.35
C LEU A 567 -33.92 -6.83 -29.40
N PRO A 568 -35.00 -7.54 -29.04
CA PRO A 568 -35.60 -8.53 -29.92
C PRO A 568 -36.42 -7.90 -31.05
N PHE A 569 -36.61 -6.58 -31.03
CA PHE A 569 -37.49 -5.89 -31.97
C PHE A 569 -36.86 -5.82 -33.37
N TYR A 570 -37.61 -6.19 -34.40
CA TYR A 570 -37.23 -6.11 -35.81
C TYR A 570 -35.83 -6.65 -36.13
N ARG A 571 -35.40 -7.66 -35.39
CA ARG A 571 -34.10 -8.27 -35.53
C ARG A 571 -33.99 -9.03 -36.85
N GLY A 572 -32.97 -8.68 -37.65
CA GLY A 572 -32.74 -9.33 -38.95
C GLY A 572 -33.62 -8.86 -40.10
N GLU A 573 -34.57 -7.97 -39.88
CA GLU A 573 -35.36 -7.34 -40.94
C GLU A 573 -34.54 -6.34 -41.76
N ARG A 574 -34.63 -6.40 -43.09
CA ARG A 574 -33.86 -5.56 -44.01
C ARG A 574 -34.55 -4.26 -44.41
N GLY A 575 -35.84 -4.11 -44.13
CA GLY A 575 -36.60 -2.91 -44.45
C GLY A 575 -36.28 -1.71 -43.55
N LEU A 576 -36.93 -0.56 -43.85
CA LEU A 576 -36.74 0.68 -43.07
C LEU A 576 -36.96 0.48 -41.57
N LEU A 577 -37.94 -0.34 -41.15
CA LEU A 577 -38.16 -0.67 -39.74
C LEU A 577 -37.00 -1.48 -39.15
N GLY A 578 -36.44 -2.45 -39.85
CA GLY A 578 -35.28 -3.21 -39.41
C GLY A 578 -34.01 -2.34 -39.31
N GLN A 579 -33.84 -1.43 -40.30
CA GLN A 579 -32.68 -0.53 -40.26
C GLN A 579 -32.81 0.56 -39.19
N THR A 580 -34.03 1.01 -38.85
CA THR A 580 -34.23 2.05 -37.83
C THR A 580 -34.43 1.48 -36.43
N LEU A 581 -35.30 0.49 -36.24
CA LEU A 581 -35.71 -0.06 -34.95
C LEU A 581 -35.01 -1.39 -34.59
N GLY A 582 -34.50 -2.14 -35.59
CA GLY A 582 -33.83 -3.42 -35.36
C GLY A 582 -32.34 -3.30 -34.98
N ASN A 583 -31.77 -4.42 -34.57
CA ASN A 583 -30.32 -4.60 -34.30
C ASN A 583 -29.71 -3.65 -33.27
N TRP A 584 -30.50 -3.21 -32.31
CA TRP A 584 -30.01 -2.45 -31.16
C TRP A 584 -29.47 -3.38 -30.07
N GLN A 585 -28.41 -2.96 -29.41
CA GLN A 585 -27.84 -3.62 -28.26
C GLN A 585 -27.61 -2.60 -27.14
N ILE A 586 -28.03 -2.94 -25.94
CA ILE A 586 -27.71 -2.22 -24.71
C ILE A 586 -26.82 -3.12 -23.86
N SER A 587 -25.67 -2.62 -23.47
CA SER A 587 -24.79 -3.30 -22.56
C SER A 587 -24.29 -2.36 -21.48
N GLY A 588 -23.86 -2.89 -20.37
CA GLY A 588 -23.35 -2.05 -19.30
C GLY A 588 -22.72 -2.83 -18.17
N VAL A 589 -22.09 -2.06 -17.30
CA VAL A 589 -21.55 -2.51 -16.02
C VAL A 589 -22.07 -1.57 -14.95
N TYR A 590 -22.63 -2.14 -13.90
CA TYR A 590 -22.95 -1.43 -12.67
C TYR A 590 -22.07 -1.94 -11.55
N GLN A 591 -21.49 -1.03 -10.80
CA GLN A 591 -20.63 -1.35 -9.65
C GLN A 591 -20.98 -0.45 -8.48
N THR A 592 -21.09 -1.05 -7.30
CA THR A 592 -21.20 -0.31 -6.05
C THR A 592 -20.43 -1.02 -4.95
N GLU A 593 -19.80 -0.24 -4.09
CA GLU A 593 -19.13 -0.77 -2.90
C GLU A 593 -19.21 0.21 -1.72
N SER A 594 -19.10 -0.33 -0.52
CA SER A 594 -19.02 0.45 0.70
C SER A 594 -17.82 1.38 0.69
N GLY A 595 -17.97 2.56 1.23
CA GLY A 595 -16.88 3.53 1.35
C GLY A 595 -15.70 3.01 2.17
N GLN A 596 -14.53 3.58 1.90
CA GLN A 596 -13.29 3.30 2.61
C GLN A 596 -13.42 3.65 4.09
N PRO A 597 -13.04 2.77 5.02
CA PRO A 597 -12.97 3.12 6.42
C PRO A 597 -11.75 4.00 6.72
N PHE A 598 -11.85 4.85 7.74
CA PHE A 598 -10.77 5.72 8.17
C PHE A 598 -10.84 6.00 9.68
N SER A 599 -9.71 6.45 10.23
CA SER A 599 -9.56 6.82 11.63
C SER A 599 -9.61 8.33 11.80
N PRO A 600 -10.32 8.87 12.79
CA PRO A 600 -10.14 10.26 13.19
C PRO A 600 -8.78 10.40 13.91
N LEU A 601 -7.91 11.26 13.38
CA LEU A 601 -6.53 11.46 13.85
C LEU A 601 -6.40 12.72 14.70
N ALA A 602 -5.53 12.66 15.70
CA ALA A 602 -5.22 13.81 16.54
C ALA A 602 -4.29 14.82 15.86
N GLN A 603 -3.47 14.37 14.91
CA GLN A 603 -2.40 15.15 14.25
C GLN A 603 -1.41 15.79 15.25
N ARG A 604 -1.23 15.16 16.38
CA ARG A 604 -0.27 15.47 17.43
C ARG A 604 0.36 14.21 17.92
N ASP A 605 1.60 14.30 18.35
CA ASP A 605 2.32 13.22 19.00
C ASP A 605 1.79 13.04 20.43
N LEU A 606 0.75 12.21 20.58
CA LEU A 606 0.09 11.99 21.88
C LEU A 606 0.90 11.05 22.77
N ASN A 607 1.56 10.07 22.19
CA ASN A 607 2.32 9.05 22.90
C ASN A 607 3.78 9.43 23.12
N GLY A 608 4.24 10.56 22.57
CA GLY A 608 5.61 11.05 22.73
C GLY A 608 6.66 10.29 21.95
N ASN A 609 6.29 9.59 20.87
CA ASN A 609 7.20 8.79 20.06
C ASN A 609 7.90 9.59 18.95
N GLY A 610 7.69 10.91 18.88
CA GLY A 610 8.23 11.79 17.84
C GLY A 610 7.52 11.65 16.48
N ASP A 611 6.28 11.14 16.46
CA ASP A 611 5.52 10.85 15.24
C ASP A 611 4.01 10.98 15.50
N THR A 612 3.29 11.53 14.57
CA THR A 612 1.83 11.71 14.66
C THR A 612 1.05 10.62 13.90
N ALA A 613 1.75 9.66 13.27
CA ALA A 613 1.16 8.77 12.28
C ALA A 613 0.23 7.69 12.86
N GLY A 614 0.29 7.40 14.14
CA GLY A 614 -0.56 6.42 14.85
C GLY A 614 -1.63 7.04 15.74
N ASP A 615 -1.47 8.33 16.06
CA ASP A 615 -2.23 8.99 17.12
C ASP A 615 -3.67 9.30 16.71
N ARG A 616 -4.61 8.73 17.42
CA ARG A 616 -6.05 8.88 17.20
C ARG A 616 -6.69 9.84 18.22
N THR A 617 -7.92 10.25 17.95
CA THR A 617 -8.68 11.14 18.84
C THR A 617 -9.21 10.41 20.08
N ILE A 618 -9.58 11.19 21.09
CA ILE A 618 -10.40 10.75 22.20
C ILE A 618 -11.88 10.79 21.76
N PHE A 619 -12.65 9.77 22.09
CA PHE A 619 -14.06 9.69 21.75
C PHE A 619 -14.96 10.11 22.93
N ASN A 620 -15.83 11.10 22.68
CA ASN A 620 -16.90 11.49 23.59
C ASN A 620 -18.22 10.84 23.12
N PRO A 621 -18.73 9.81 23.82
CA PRO A 621 -19.95 9.10 23.39
C PRO A 621 -21.19 9.97 23.34
N GLY A 622 -21.26 11.04 24.19
CA GLY A 622 -22.37 11.98 24.22
C GLY A 622 -22.30 13.11 23.21
N GLY A 623 -21.21 13.21 22.45
CA GLY A 623 -20.98 14.29 21.51
C GLY A 623 -21.62 14.06 20.13
N ASP A 624 -21.77 15.15 19.39
CA ASP A 624 -22.19 15.10 17.99
C ASP A 624 -21.04 14.54 17.13
N ARG A 625 -21.28 13.43 16.46
CA ARG A 625 -20.33 12.76 15.57
C ARG A 625 -19.93 13.58 14.33
N LYS A 626 -20.58 14.68 14.07
CA LYS A 626 -20.22 15.61 13.01
C LYS A 626 -19.23 16.69 13.46
N LEU A 627 -18.96 16.76 14.78
CA LEU A 627 -18.11 17.79 15.36
C LEU A 627 -16.80 17.21 15.89
N GLY A 628 -15.71 17.93 15.58
CA GLY A 628 -14.40 17.78 16.19
C GLY A 628 -14.12 18.91 17.19
N SER A 629 -13.20 18.69 18.09
CA SER A 629 -12.77 19.69 19.09
C SER A 629 -11.29 19.56 19.37
N ASP A 630 -10.65 20.66 19.64
CA ASP A 630 -9.36 20.70 20.33
C ASP A 630 -9.54 20.58 21.83
N VAL A 631 -8.45 20.54 22.60
CA VAL A 631 -8.46 20.57 24.04
C VAL A 631 -8.04 21.94 24.58
N LEU A 632 -8.51 22.25 25.79
CA LEU A 632 -7.94 23.25 26.66
C LEU A 632 -7.10 22.53 27.72
N TRP A 633 -6.01 23.13 28.11
CA TRP A 633 -5.16 22.68 29.20
C TRP A 633 -5.80 22.97 30.55
N VAL A 634 -5.82 21.97 31.44
CA VAL A 634 -6.26 22.10 32.82
C VAL A 634 -5.04 22.31 33.70
N THR A 635 -4.99 23.44 34.38
CA THR A 635 -3.89 23.77 35.29
C THR A 635 -4.11 23.24 36.69
N LYS A 636 -3.04 23.20 37.50
CA LYS A 636 -3.11 22.89 38.94
C LYS A 636 -4.08 23.80 39.72
N SER A 637 -4.29 25.02 39.25
CA SER A 637 -5.25 25.98 39.81
C SER A 637 -6.69 25.82 39.30
N ARG A 638 -6.96 24.79 38.54
CA ARG A 638 -8.26 24.50 37.91
C ARG A 638 -8.70 25.57 36.90
N THR A 639 -7.76 26.19 36.20
CA THR A 639 -8.09 27.07 35.10
C THR A 639 -7.99 26.31 33.78
N PHE A 640 -8.84 26.68 32.82
CA PHE A 640 -8.83 26.12 31.45
C PHE A 640 -8.22 27.13 30.55
N VAL A 641 -7.11 26.78 29.96
CA VAL A 641 -6.29 27.72 29.15
C VAL A 641 -5.98 27.14 27.78
N PRO A 642 -5.77 27.97 26.76
CA PRO A 642 -5.34 27.50 25.45
C PRO A 642 -4.00 26.76 25.53
N ILE A 643 -3.79 25.88 24.56
CA ILE A 643 -2.53 25.14 24.39
C ILE A 643 -1.37 26.15 24.25
N GLY A 644 -0.27 25.90 24.97
CA GLY A 644 0.92 26.74 24.92
C GLY A 644 0.87 28.01 25.76
N SER A 645 -0.25 28.33 26.38
CA SER A 645 -0.41 29.58 27.15
C SER A 645 0.24 29.58 28.54
N VAL A 646 0.60 28.40 29.05
CA VAL A 646 1.27 28.21 30.35
C VAL A 646 2.37 27.16 30.24
N PRO A 647 3.36 27.16 31.16
CA PRO A 647 4.40 26.11 31.20
C PRO A 647 3.80 24.72 31.44
N SER A 648 4.36 23.70 30.78
CA SER A 648 3.93 22.28 30.90
C SER A 648 3.92 21.77 32.35
N SER A 649 4.74 22.32 33.24
CA SER A 649 4.79 21.98 34.68
C SER A 649 3.54 22.41 35.47
N GLN A 650 2.68 23.25 34.89
CA GLN A 650 1.42 23.66 35.45
C GLN A 650 0.24 22.85 34.91
N VAL A 651 0.39 22.11 33.83
CA VAL A 651 -0.68 21.38 33.14
C VAL A 651 -0.81 19.98 33.72
N VAL A 652 -1.99 19.64 34.23
CA VAL A 652 -2.29 18.35 34.88
C VAL A 652 -3.37 17.55 34.18
N GLY A 653 -3.96 18.10 33.13
CA GLY A 653 -4.98 17.42 32.35
C GLY A 653 -5.49 18.24 31.18
N TYR A 654 -6.50 17.69 30.53
CA TYR A 654 -7.13 18.27 29.34
C TYR A 654 -8.63 18.19 29.45
N VAL A 655 -9.33 19.17 28.88
CA VAL A 655 -10.79 19.16 28.64
C VAL A 655 -11.06 19.52 27.19
N ALA A 656 -12.15 19.03 26.61
CA ALA A 656 -12.56 19.48 25.28
C ALA A 656 -12.87 20.98 25.28
N SER A 657 -12.40 21.71 24.28
CA SER A 657 -12.77 23.10 24.06
C SER A 657 -14.25 23.24 23.65
N ASN A 658 -14.76 22.26 22.92
CA ASN A 658 -16.19 22.07 22.64
C ASN A 658 -16.67 20.74 23.23
N PRO A 659 -17.34 20.73 24.39
CA PRO A 659 -17.82 19.50 25.07
C PRO A 659 -18.90 18.75 24.27
N ASN A 660 -19.51 19.40 23.27
CA ASN A 660 -20.51 18.75 22.41
C ASN A 660 -19.93 17.99 21.24
N ALA A 661 -18.60 18.04 21.03
CA ALA A 661 -17.95 17.30 19.96
C ALA A 661 -17.72 15.84 20.35
N ALA A 662 -17.86 14.91 19.38
CA ALA A 662 -17.56 13.50 19.59
C ALA A 662 -16.07 13.18 19.41
N TRP A 663 -15.37 13.92 18.56
CA TRP A 663 -13.95 13.65 18.21
C TRP A 663 -13.06 14.73 18.81
N ILE A 664 -12.22 14.36 19.77
CA ILE A 664 -11.43 15.32 20.52
C ILE A 664 -9.95 15.03 20.25
N ARG A 665 -9.25 16.04 19.74
CA ARG A 665 -7.78 15.99 19.54
C ARG A 665 -7.13 16.11 20.91
N GLY A 666 -6.62 14.98 21.44
CA GLY A 666 -5.85 14.98 22.68
C GLY A 666 -4.58 15.83 22.58
N ASP A 667 -3.83 15.87 23.64
CA ASP A 667 -2.47 16.40 23.68
C ASP A 667 -1.57 15.38 24.38
N VAL A 668 -0.28 15.65 24.40
CA VAL A 668 0.80 14.78 24.86
C VAL A 668 0.45 14.08 26.19
N GLY A 669 0.52 12.76 26.20
CA GLY A 669 0.20 11.92 27.35
C GLY A 669 -1.25 11.43 27.42
N ALA A 670 -2.15 11.94 26.57
CA ALA A 670 -3.56 11.52 26.53
C ALA A 670 -3.76 10.39 25.51
N LEU A 671 -3.91 9.16 25.99
CA LEU A 671 -4.16 8.00 25.13
C LEU A 671 -5.49 8.14 24.40
N ALA A 672 -5.51 7.81 23.11
CA ALA A 672 -6.72 7.72 22.31
C ALA A 672 -7.69 6.65 22.84
N THR A 673 -8.98 6.96 22.79
CA THR A 673 -10.06 6.00 23.13
C THR A 673 -10.83 5.53 21.89
N VAL A 674 -10.53 6.10 20.73
CA VAL A 674 -11.13 5.73 19.45
C VAL A 674 -10.42 4.50 18.88
N GLY A 675 -11.20 3.51 18.46
CA GLY A 675 -10.70 2.39 17.69
C GLY A 675 -10.22 2.82 16.28
N ARG A 676 -9.42 2.00 15.64
CA ARG A 676 -8.93 2.22 14.29
C ARG A 676 -10.06 2.05 13.27
N ASN A 677 -10.14 2.95 12.28
CA ASN A 677 -11.04 2.87 11.12
C ASN A 677 -12.53 2.80 11.46
N VAL A 678 -12.96 3.57 12.45
CA VAL A 678 -14.36 3.58 12.95
C VAL A 678 -15.31 4.41 12.08
N LEU A 679 -14.80 5.24 11.19
CA LEU A 679 -15.56 6.06 10.25
C LEU A 679 -15.48 5.48 8.83
N ARG A 680 -16.43 5.87 7.96
CA ARG A 680 -16.46 5.47 6.56
C ARG A 680 -16.74 6.64 5.65
N ALA A 681 -16.05 6.68 4.51
CA ALA A 681 -16.35 7.56 3.40
C ALA A 681 -17.69 7.19 2.73
N ALA A 682 -18.16 8.00 1.82
CA ALA A 682 -19.33 7.71 1.00
C ALA A 682 -19.14 6.42 0.20
N ALA A 683 -20.23 5.70 -0.02
CA ALA A 683 -20.22 4.53 -0.89
C ALA A 683 -19.95 4.96 -2.34
N ILE A 684 -19.21 4.15 -3.06
CA ILE A 684 -18.94 4.32 -4.49
C ILE A 684 -20.06 3.64 -5.26
N ASN A 685 -20.56 4.29 -6.31
CA ASN A 685 -21.52 3.69 -7.21
C ASN A 685 -21.32 4.25 -8.64
N ASN A 686 -21.20 3.36 -9.61
CA ASN A 686 -20.89 3.73 -10.98
C ASN A 686 -21.70 2.90 -11.98
N PHE A 687 -22.22 3.57 -13.01
CA PHE A 687 -22.88 2.96 -14.16
C PHE A 687 -22.15 3.32 -15.43
N ASP A 688 -21.64 2.32 -16.12
CA ASP A 688 -21.14 2.46 -17.49
C ASP A 688 -22.11 1.78 -18.45
N ILE A 689 -22.61 2.53 -19.43
CA ILE A 689 -23.65 2.06 -20.34
C ILE A 689 -23.19 2.28 -21.78
N THR A 690 -23.36 1.26 -22.61
CA THR A 690 -23.12 1.33 -24.05
C THR A 690 -24.40 1.03 -24.79
N ILE A 691 -24.77 1.93 -25.69
CA ILE A 691 -25.85 1.75 -26.67
C ILE A 691 -25.19 1.53 -28.03
N ALA A 692 -25.44 0.40 -28.63
CA ALA A 692 -24.88 0.03 -29.93
C ALA A 692 -25.98 -0.25 -30.96
N LYS A 693 -25.72 0.12 -32.21
CA LYS A 693 -26.58 -0.13 -33.35
C LYS A 693 -25.74 -0.71 -34.48
N LYS A 694 -26.20 -1.81 -35.08
CA LYS A 694 -25.58 -2.40 -36.27
C LYS A 694 -26.45 -2.16 -37.47
N PHE A 695 -25.86 -1.68 -38.55
CA PHE A 695 -26.46 -1.48 -39.88
C PHE A 695 -25.82 -2.49 -40.83
N PRO A 696 -26.46 -3.63 -41.15
CA PRO A 696 -25.99 -4.52 -42.20
C PRO A 696 -26.17 -3.86 -43.56
N LEU A 697 -25.07 -3.50 -44.20
CA LEU A 697 -25.08 -2.86 -45.53
C LEU A 697 -25.18 -3.92 -46.63
N THR A 698 -24.39 -4.97 -46.51
CA THR A 698 -24.43 -6.16 -47.38
C THR A 698 -24.25 -7.42 -46.53
N GLU A 699 -24.18 -8.58 -47.15
CA GLU A 699 -23.89 -9.85 -46.41
C GLU A 699 -22.51 -9.88 -45.77
N ARG A 700 -21.55 -9.09 -46.30
CA ARG A 700 -20.17 -9.01 -45.79
C ARG A 700 -19.83 -7.68 -45.13
N GLN A 701 -20.66 -6.68 -45.27
CA GLN A 701 -20.36 -5.32 -44.81
C GLN A 701 -21.33 -4.89 -43.71
N THR A 702 -20.79 -4.42 -42.61
CA THR A 702 -21.56 -3.91 -41.49
C THR A 702 -20.97 -2.60 -40.98
N LEU A 703 -21.87 -1.59 -40.82
CA LEU A 703 -21.56 -0.36 -40.11
C LEU A 703 -22.10 -0.48 -38.69
N ALA A 704 -21.27 -0.30 -37.68
CA ALA A 704 -21.67 -0.34 -36.28
C ALA A 704 -21.41 1.02 -35.63
N PHE A 705 -22.43 1.59 -35.04
CA PHE A 705 -22.36 2.79 -34.21
C PHE A 705 -22.45 2.37 -32.74
N ARG A 706 -21.65 3.00 -31.88
CA ARG A 706 -21.70 2.83 -30.41
C ARG A 706 -21.60 4.19 -29.73
N ALA A 707 -22.46 4.41 -28.76
CA ALA A 707 -22.34 5.47 -27.76
C ALA A 707 -21.98 4.82 -26.42
N GLU A 708 -20.76 5.07 -25.97
CA GLU A 708 -20.21 4.54 -24.71
C GLU A 708 -20.24 5.67 -23.69
N MET A 709 -20.98 5.47 -22.59
CA MET A 709 -21.18 6.45 -21.53
C MET A 709 -20.53 5.92 -20.25
N PHE A 710 -19.39 6.48 -19.90
CA PHE A 710 -18.72 6.21 -18.62
C PHE A 710 -19.32 7.16 -17.58
N ASN A 711 -19.58 6.64 -16.37
CA ASN A 711 -20.33 7.36 -15.34
C ASN A 711 -21.64 7.95 -15.92
N ALA A 712 -22.46 7.11 -16.53
CA ALA A 712 -23.63 7.51 -17.35
C ALA A 712 -24.57 8.48 -16.63
N PHE A 713 -24.74 8.36 -15.32
CA PHE A 713 -25.59 9.22 -14.49
C PHE A 713 -24.86 10.41 -13.88
N ASN A 714 -23.59 10.63 -14.23
CA ASN A 714 -22.77 11.73 -13.71
C ASN A 714 -22.72 11.77 -12.16
N HIS A 715 -22.64 10.60 -11.54
CA HIS A 715 -22.57 10.49 -10.09
C HIS A 715 -21.13 10.72 -9.62
N PRO A 716 -20.86 11.68 -8.73
CA PRO A 716 -19.51 11.91 -8.23
C PRO A 716 -19.04 10.72 -7.37
N GLN A 717 -17.84 10.24 -7.63
CA GLN A 717 -17.18 9.21 -6.85
C GLN A 717 -16.12 9.85 -5.97
N TYR A 718 -16.24 9.69 -4.67
CA TYR A 718 -15.35 10.34 -3.71
C TYR A 718 -14.61 9.32 -2.88
N ILE A 719 -13.34 9.61 -2.63
CA ILE A 719 -12.45 8.85 -1.75
C ILE A 719 -11.81 9.79 -0.74
N LEU A 720 -11.21 9.23 0.28
CA LEU A 720 -10.43 10.01 1.25
C LEU A 720 -9.13 10.50 0.62
N SER A 721 -8.74 11.74 0.89
CA SER A 721 -7.40 12.20 0.58
C SER A 721 -6.39 11.55 1.52
N GLY A 722 -5.18 11.25 1.03
CA GLY A 722 -4.11 10.66 1.84
C GLY A 722 -3.69 11.52 3.03
N ALA A 723 -3.85 12.84 2.92
CA ALA A 723 -3.49 13.82 3.97
C ALA A 723 -4.69 14.26 4.84
N GLY A 724 -5.93 13.87 4.49
CA GLY A 724 -7.12 14.53 5.01
C GLY A 724 -7.95 13.72 5.99
N ASN A 725 -7.37 12.79 6.74
CA ASN A 725 -8.10 12.05 7.76
C ASN A 725 -8.34 12.86 9.05
N ASP A 726 -8.24 14.17 8.97
CA ASP A 726 -8.46 15.06 10.10
C ASP A 726 -9.95 15.45 10.17
N PRO A 727 -10.69 15.01 11.19
CA PRO A 727 -12.04 15.50 11.46
C PRO A 727 -11.98 16.91 12.06
N THR A 728 -11.11 17.79 11.54
CA THR A 728 -10.90 19.10 12.09
C THR A 728 -12.19 19.88 12.20
N PHE A 729 -12.51 20.24 13.42
CA PHE A 729 -13.26 21.43 13.76
C PHE A 729 -14.59 21.62 13.03
N GLY A 730 -15.32 20.52 12.81
CA GLY A 730 -16.64 20.56 12.16
C GLY A 730 -16.64 20.25 10.67
N ALA A 731 -15.50 19.94 10.07
CA ALA A 731 -15.41 19.39 8.75
C ALA A 731 -15.14 17.88 8.80
N LEU A 732 -15.99 17.08 8.22
CA LEU A 732 -15.67 15.69 7.90
C LEU A 732 -14.47 15.66 6.94
N PRO A 733 -13.73 14.53 6.88
CA PRO A 733 -12.53 14.41 6.09
C PRO A 733 -12.75 14.83 4.64
N TYR A 734 -11.72 15.39 4.04
CA TYR A 734 -11.72 15.76 2.64
C TYR A 734 -12.02 14.54 1.78
N ILE A 735 -13.08 14.63 1.02
CA ILE A 735 -13.46 13.64 0.03
C ILE A 735 -13.00 14.20 -1.31
N ILE A 736 -12.08 13.48 -1.97
CA ILE A 736 -11.54 13.85 -3.27
C ILE A 736 -12.00 12.87 -4.35
N PRO A 737 -11.98 13.25 -5.62
CA PRO A 737 -12.26 12.32 -6.71
C PRO A 737 -11.38 11.08 -6.65
N SER A 738 -11.92 9.93 -7.06
CA SER A 738 -11.26 8.62 -6.96
C SER A 738 -9.99 8.49 -7.81
N ASP A 739 -9.79 9.35 -8.78
CA ASP A 739 -8.61 9.41 -9.65
C ASP A 739 -7.48 10.32 -9.11
N ALA A 740 -7.71 10.94 -7.94
CA ALA A 740 -6.67 11.77 -7.33
C ALA A 740 -5.46 10.92 -6.88
N PRO A 741 -4.25 11.48 -6.97
CA PRO A 741 -3.04 10.81 -6.50
C PRO A 741 -3.15 10.38 -5.03
N GLY A 742 -2.62 9.22 -4.70
CA GLY A 742 -2.60 8.70 -3.34
C GLY A 742 -3.70 7.71 -2.99
N ASN A 743 -4.61 7.41 -3.90
CA ASN A 743 -5.57 6.34 -3.68
C ASN A 743 -5.07 4.99 -4.23
N GLN A 744 -4.32 4.29 -3.42
CA GLN A 744 -3.76 2.97 -3.79
C GLN A 744 -4.74 1.81 -3.64
N PHE A 745 -5.89 2.03 -2.98
CA PHE A 745 -6.83 0.97 -2.61
C PHE A 745 -8.10 0.93 -3.47
N LEU A 746 -8.26 1.89 -4.38
CA LEU A 746 -9.29 1.85 -5.40
C LEU A 746 -8.65 1.60 -6.76
N ASP A 747 -9.18 0.62 -7.47
CA ASP A 747 -8.80 0.43 -8.86
C ASP A 747 -9.41 1.55 -9.72
N GLY A 748 -8.61 2.56 -10.05
CA GLY A 748 -9.01 3.68 -10.90
C GLY A 748 -9.46 3.28 -12.32
N ARG A 749 -9.25 2.01 -12.71
CA ARG A 749 -9.82 1.45 -13.95
C ARG A 749 -11.30 1.11 -13.81
N LEU A 750 -11.73 0.86 -12.57
CA LEU A 750 -13.11 0.50 -12.26
C LEU A 750 -13.95 1.71 -11.85
N PHE A 751 -13.32 2.68 -11.18
CA PHE A 751 -13.99 3.83 -10.61
C PHE A 751 -13.32 5.12 -11.08
N SER A 752 -13.91 5.76 -12.08
CA SER A 752 -13.49 7.09 -12.48
C SER A 752 -14.17 8.13 -11.58
N GLY A 753 -13.39 8.97 -10.93
CA GLY A 753 -13.88 10.13 -10.19
C GLY A 753 -14.28 11.29 -11.09
N GLN A 754 -14.09 11.15 -12.39
CA GLN A 754 -14.34 12.18 -13.38
C GLN A 754 -15.83 12.35 -13.69
N PRO A 755 -16.23 13.50 -14.25
CA PRO A 755 -17.58 13.68 -14.76
C PRO A 755 -17.85 12.67 -15.87
N ARG A 756 -19.15 12.53 -16.21
CA ARG A 756 -19.58 11.65 -17.29
C ARG A 756 -18.80 11.92 -18.58
N VAL A 757 -18.24 10.87 -19.15
CA VAL A 757 -17.59 10.89 -20.46
C VAL A 757 -18.45 10.13 -21.46
N ILE A 758 -18.70 10.72 -22.62
CA ILE A 758 -19.42 10.06 -23.73
C ILE A 758 -18.45 9.92 -24.89
N GLN A 759 -18.22 8.68 -25.30
CA GLN A 759 -17.44 8.35 -26.47
C GLN A 759 -18.34 7.81 -27.58
N LEU A 760 -18.23 8.38 -28.77
CA LEU A 760 -18.95 7.92 -29.96
C LEU A 760 -17.98 7.16 -30.85
N VAL A 761 -18.36 5.94 -31.23
CA VAL A 761 -17.52 5.05 -32.04
C VAL A 761 -18.29 4.63 -33.28
N LEU A 762 -17.67 4.79 -34.44
CA LEU A 762 -18.19 4.28 -35.71
C LEU A 762 -17.21 3.24 -36.23
N ARG A 763 -17.67 2.03 -36.45
CA ARG A 763 -16.85 0.91 -36.98
C ARG A 763 -17.46 0.38 -38.28
N TYR A 764 -16.68 0.37 -39.31
CA TYR A 764 -16.97 -0.33 -40.56
C TYR A 764 -16.21 -1.65 -40.61
N SER A 765 -16.90 -2.73 -40.93
CA SER A 765 -16.37 -4.07 -41.08
C SER A 765 -16.75 -4.63 -42.45
N PHE A 766 -15.80 -5.23 -43.14
CA PHE A 766 -15.94 -5.78 -44.48
C PHE A 766 -15.26 -7.14 -44.61
#